data_f783b4306309e17848239786690edf66
#
_entry.id   f783b4306309e17848239786690edf66
#
_cell.length_a   1.000
_cell.length_b   1.000
_cell.length_c   1.000
_cell.angle_alpha   90.00
_cell.angle_beta   90.00
_cell.angle_gamma   90.00
#
_symmetry.space_group_name_H-M   'P 1'
#
loop_
_entity.id
_entity.type
_entity.pdbx_description
1 polymer ?
#
loop_
_entity_poly.entity_id
_entity_poly.type
_entity_poly.pdbx_seq_one_letter_code
_entity_poly.pdbx_strand_id
1 'polypeptide(L)'
;MPEEPKSFIPRYLVPLFMSDPLKMPLRLHVSQLLRIPSVVAIVAFVFAILVVASGLAVASGQDAPLPANSPAPSRPSPNASDEQPTAQRRMTKDPTELRHWLESMVWYHGFSREEILQVTGLMPGELDESLRRWNISPGTKPLAEVDPPVFVLPYPGGRHPRIGFLDGAIEPQRETKLSIFTPWDPASYVVLDAPEALWSNLGLTYLAHTHIDTIWDKQGIKLEQLEWSRKPDGSYFLRRELPNKLAYELLATPHRDHLAIRMSLTNGTNESLSDLRVQMCAMLKGCKDFDQQTNDNKIFRGSLAACKNSTGDRWVILGFEPNHRTWGNAPCPCLHSDPIFPNLEPGQSGTVHGWLSFYQGTDINAELDRIEQRWNGVEERVVRGSVVDDLTGKPVASRMYVRSDSGVWYFAEPLNSEGQTIRYEKQNWVRADSNEFHTSISAHPFELRLPTGEYTLIVERGKEYYPWTQRLTVGSEPAELEIRLKRWINMAAQGWYSGDTHVHTTVERLKVPMQAEDVNVALPMVYWTTRSERTAEFGDRTDPDDARLPSELIAVDGTHVIWPKNTEWEIFSVDGKPHTLGALFALNHKTPFGVGIPPVKQVIEQTDREQAILDLDKHDWPFAMVLPPLLGSRLTYELANNHMWRTEFAFSKWTTPAPDWMLSDSGDTTKRSEGGEKDWIEFVHRTYWTLLNCGYRLQPSAGTASGVHPVPVGFGRVYVHLPNGFNYRDWIQGLREGRSFVTTGPMVQMDREGDVLRAVVQADGPIDSVEWIVNGRVEKVPVASQVKRENGSYAITIERRGKFESTSWVAVRVWQQPSTGRWRFAHSAPVWFDVPGKPIAPTDREREYLVERVEEELKRSRGVLSAEGVAEYEEALEAYRKGVSVDVRRGGLETQRHRGTEK
;
A
#
# COMPACT_ATOMS: atom_id res chain seq x y z
N MET A 1 38.06 -46.93 -31.44
CA MET A 1 36.77 -46.57 -31.99
C MET A 1 35.75 -47.44 -31.35
N PRO A 2 34.88 -46.81 -30.56
CA PRO A 2 33.50 -46.57 -30.87
C PRO A 2 33.09 -45.13 -30.53
N GLU A 3 31.97 -44.73 -31.14
CA GLU A 3 31.36 -43.39 -31.27
C GLU A 3 30.89 -42.76 -29.96
N GLU A 4 31.08 -41.43 -29.84
CA GLU A 4 30.46 -40.59 -28.82
C GLU A 4 28.97 -40.37 -29.10
N PRO A 5 28.10 -40.32 -28.08
CA PRO A 5 26.75 -39.86 -28.26
C PRO A 5 26.64 -38.35 -28.08
N LYS A 6 26.06 -37.68 -29.07
CA LYS A 6 25.69 -36.28 -29.08
C LYS A 6 24.63 -35.99 -28.02
N SER A 7 24.95 -35.13 -27.06
CA SER A 7 23.97 -34.60 -26.09
C SER A 7 23.05 -33.56 -26.74
N PHE A 8 21.78 -33.85 -26.77
CA PHE A 8 20.68 -32.91 -27.08
C PHE A 8 20.44 -31.99 -25.89
N ILE A 9 20.58 -30.69 -26.09
CA ILE A 9 20.10 -29.64 -25.17
C ILE A 9 18.74 -29.18 -25.67
N PRO A 10 17.66 -29.29 -24.91
CA PRO A 10 16.41 -28.70 -25.33
C PRO A 10 16.43 -27.20 -25.01
N ARG A 11 16.32 -26.39 -26.04
CA ARG A 11 15.98 -24.96 -25.91
C ARG A 11 14.53 -24.87 -25.53
N TYR A 12 14.21 -24.38 -24.30
CA TYR A 12 12.88 -24.01 -23.93
C TYR A 12 12.58 -22.59 -24.43
N LEU A 13 11.71 -22.52 -25.43
CA LEU A 13 11.02 -21.31 -25.86
C LEU A 13 9.87 -21.05 -24.90
N VAL A 14 9.87 -19.88 -24.27
CA VAL A 14 8.70 -19.32 -23.57
C VAL A 14 7.83 -18.63 -24.63
N PRO A 15 6.56 -18.99 -24.78
CA PRO A 15 5.67 -18.29 -25.71
C PRO A 15 5.25 -16.94 -25.14
N LEU A 16 5.69 -15.89 -25.77
CA LEU A 16 5.07 -14.56 -25.70
C LEU A 16 3.74 -14.64 -26.48
N PHE A 17 2.62 -14.52 -25.80
CA PHE A 17 1.34 -14.21 -26.42
C PHE A 17 1.30 -12.73 -26.75
N MET A 18 1.61 -12.37 -27.95
CA MET A 18 1.15 -11.17 -28.63
C MET A 18 0.07 -11.58 -29.64
N SER A 19 -1.16 -11.19 -29.39
CA SER A 19 -2.24 -11.24 -30.37
C SER A 19 -2.13 -10.03 -31.28
N ASP A 20 -1.74 -10.26 -32.50
CA ASP A 20 -1.78 -9.28 -33.61
C ASP A 20 -3.19 -9.21 -34.19
N PRO A 21 -3.77 -8.03 -34.43
CA PRO A 21 -4.90 -7.89 -35.35
C PRO A 21 -4.41 -7.50 -36.73
N LEU A 22 -4.90 -8.27 -37.68
CA LEU A 22 -4.77 -8.22 -39.12
C LEU A 22 -4.67 -6.81 -39.72
N LYS A 23 -3.63 -6.59 -40.51
CA LYS A 23 -3.49 -5.51 -41.50
C LYS A 23 -4.34 -5.85 -42.73
N MET A 24 -5.16 -4.90 -43.15
CA MET A 24 -5.45 -4.67 -44.56
C MET A 24 -5.49 -3.16 -44.84
N PRO A 25 -4.90 -2.69 -45.95
CA PRO A 25 -4.79 -1.28 -46.24
C PRO A 25 -5.91 -0.79 -47.10
N LEU A 26 -6.55 0.32 -46.76
CA LEU A 26 -7.28 1.12 -47.72
C LEU A 26 -6.83 2.60 -47.60
N ARG A 27 -6.01 3.01 -48.56
CA ARG A 27 -5.80 4.43 -48.87
C ARG A 27 -7.06 4.97 -49.57
N LEU A 28 -7.59 6.03 -49.04
CA LEU A 28 -8.36 6.99 -49.86
C LEU A 28 -8.10 8.41 -49.36
N HIS A 29 -7.47 9.18 -50.24
CA HIS A 29 -7.41 10.61 -50.16
C HIS A 29 -8.80 11.22 -50.35
N VAL A 30 -9.21 12.14 -49.47
CA VAL A 30 -10.07 13.27 -49.87
C VAL A 30 -9.70 14.46 -49.00
N SER A 31 -9.16 15.45 -49.69
CA SER A 31 -9.04 16.81 -49.20
C SER A 31 -10.31 17.58 -49.55
N GLN A 32 -10.66 18.56 -48.70
CA GLN A 32 -11.57 19.67 -48.87
C GLN A 32 -13.07 19.39 -48.91
N LEU A 33 -13.82 19.98 -47.95
CA LEU A 33 -14.73 21.08 -48.16
C LEU A 33 -15.66 21.39 -46.97
N LEU A 34 -15.52 22.62 -46.44
CA LEU A 34 -16.57 23.53 -45.98
C LEU A 34 -17.76 23.10 -45.13
N ARG A 35 -17.76 23.71 -43.91
CA ARG A 35 -18.87 24.32 -43.18
C ARG A 35 -20.31 24.04 -43.63
N ILE A 36 -21.15 23.49 -42.74
CA ILE A 36 -22.54 23.90 -42.50
C ILE A 36 -22.96 23.40 -41.11
N PRO A 37 -23.49 24.24 -40.20
CA PRO A 37 -24.09 23.86 -38.94
C PRO A 37 -25.60 23.70 -39.12
N SER A 38 -26.14 22.50 -39.14
CA SER A 38 -27.61 22.29 -39.03
C SER A 38 -28.06 20.81 -39.10
N VAL A 39 -27.31 19.84 -38.61
CA VAL A 39 -27.74 18.41 -38.62
C VAL A 39 -27.93 17.85 -37.23
N VAL A 40 -27.56 18.56 -36.18
CA VAL A 40 -27.66 18.03 -34.78
C VAL A 40 -29.08 18.16 -34.20
N ALA A 41 -29.95 18.96 -34.79
CA ALA A 41 -31.30 19.19 -34.28
C ALA A 41 -32.36 18.19 -34.82
N ILE A 42 -32.05 17.38 -35.83
CA ILE A 42 -33.04 16.44 -36.44
C ILE A 42 -32.90 15.02 -35.90
N VAL A 43 -31.75 14.63 -35.38
CA VAL A 43 -31.57 13.27 -34.80
C VAL A 43 -32.17 13.17 -33.40
N ALA A 44 -32.27 14.27 -32.66
CA ALA A 44 -32.90 14.29 -31.32
C ALA A 44 -34.44 14.23 -31.35
N PHE A 45 -35.07 14.54 -32.49
CA PHE A 45 -36.54 14.56 -32.63
C PHE A 45 -37.12 13.22 -33.18
N VAL A 46 -36.30 12.39 -33.79
CA VAL A 46 -36.73 11.03 -34.29
C VAL A 46 -36.61 9.96 -33.19
N PHE A 47 -35.77 10.19 -32.18
CA PHE A 47 -35.66 9.27 -31.04
C PHE A 47 -36.81 9.45 -30.01
N ALA A 48 -37.47 10.59 -29.98
CA ALA A 48 -38.58 10.86 -29.07
C ALA A 48 -39.97 10.37 -29.53
N ILE A 49 -40.10 9.94 -30.77
CA ILE A 49 -41.38 9.45 -31.33
C ILE A 49 -41.46 7.92 -31.44
N LEU A 50 -40.35 7.22 -31.27
CA LEU A 50 -40.30 5.72 -31.30
C LEU A 50 -40.45 5.07 -29.93
N VAL A 51 -40.60 5.81 -28.86
CA VAL A 51 -40.80 5.27 -27.48
C VAL A 51 -42.27 5.25 -27.06
N VAL A 52 -43.20 5.77 -27.87
CA VAL A 52 -44.63 5.84 -27.50
C VAL A 52 -45.53 4.78 -28.21
N ALA A 53 -44.99 3.97 -29.12
CA ALA A 53 -45.80 3.08 -29.94
C ALA A 53 -45.54 1.57 -29.77
N SER A 54 -45.00 1.10 -28.69
CA SER A 54 -44.89 -0.35 -28.41
C SER A 54 -45.17 -0.71 -26.97
N GLY A 55 -46.33 -0.32 -26.49
CA GLY A 55 -46.86 -0.72 -25.19
C GLY A 55 -48.18 -1.43 -25.36
N LEU A 56 -48.18 -2.73 -25.70
CA LEU A 56 -49.29 -3.66 -25.39
C LEU A 56 -48.84 -5.10 -25.66
N ALA A 57 -48.98 -5.91 -24.60
CA ALA A 57 -48.98 -7.36 -24.53
C ALA A 57 -47.64 -8.08 -24.34
N VAL A 58 -47.36 -8.56 -23.13
CA VAL A 58 -47.58 -9.94 -22.65
C VAL A 58 -47.34 -9.93 -21.15
N ALA A 59 -48.37 -10.26 -20.40
CA ALA A 59 -48.29 -10.52 -18.97
C ALA A 59 -47.64 -11.91 -18.75
N SER A 60 -46.43 -11.93 -18.21
CA SER A 60 -45.88 -13.12 -17.52
C SER A 60 -45.30 -12.64 -16.21
N GLY A 61 -45.76 -13.23 -15.12
CA GLY A 61 -45.54 -12.79 -13.75
C GLY A 61 -44.07 -12.47 -13.41
N GLN A 62 -43.84 -11.22 -13.24
CA GLN A 62 -42.70 -10.74 -12.48
C GLN A 62 -43.29 -10.05 -11.27
N ASP A 63 -42.92 -10.56 -10.09
CA ASP A 63 -43.24 -9.93 -8.81
C ASP A 63 -42.84 -8.45 -8.85
N ALA A 64 -43.80 -7.59 -8.60
CA ALA A 64 -43.57 -6.16 -8.50
C ALA A 64 -42.48 -5.89 -7.43
N PRO A 65 -41.50 -5.03 -7.67
CA PRO A 65 -40.67 -4.54 -6.60
C PRO A 65 -41.59 -3.88 -5.56
N LEU A 66 -41.38 -4.16 -4.29
CA LEU A 66 -41.98 -3.39 -3.21
C LEU A 66 -41.85 -1.91 -3.55
N PRO A 67 -42.89 -1.09 -3.42
CA PRO A 67 -42.88 0.30 -3.85
C PRO A 67 -41.62 0.97 -3.31
N ALA A 68 -40.85 1.59 -4.17
CA ALA A 68 -39.79 2.50 -3.80
C ALA A 68 -40.44 3.49 -2.84
N ASN A 69 -39.88 3.59 -1.64
CA ASN A 69 -40.36 4.42 -0.57
C ASN A 69 -40.79 5.77 -1.11
N SER A 70 -42.09 6.05 -1.12
CA SER A 70 -42.56 7.43 -1.15
C SER A 70 -41.93 8.14 0.02
N PRO A 71 -41.42 9.37 -0.13
CA PRO A 71 -40.90 10.11 1.00
C PRO A 71 -41.99 10.15 2.08
N ALA A 72 -41.70 9.58 3.23
CA ALA A 72 -42.61 9.68 4.37
C ALA A 72 -42.85 11.15 4.65
N PRO A 73 -44.06 11.55 4.96
CA PRO A 73 -44.33 12.92 5.32
C PRO A 73 -43.42 13.32 6.48
N SER A 74 -42.67 14.42 6.28
CA SER A 74 -41.82 15.00 7.30
C SER A 74 -42.63 15.19 8.58
N ARG A 75 -42.37 14.39 9.60
CA ARG A 75 -42.86 14.68 10.94
C ARG A 75 -42.24 15.99 11.39
N PRO A 76 -43.01 16.92 11.94
CA PRO A 76 -42.45 18.14 12.55
C PRO A 76 -41.43 17.73 13.61
N SER A 77 -40.28 18.39 13.63
CA SER A 77 -39.29 18.27 14.69
C SER A 77 -39.98 18.41 16.04
N PRO A 78 -39.82 17.50 16.98
CA PRO A 78 -40.33 17.68 18.33
C PRO A 78 -39.62 18.88 18.95
N ASN A 79 -40.35 19.81 19.40
CA ASN A 79 -39.88 20.90 20.27
C ASN A 79 -39.15 20.27 21.45
N ALA A 80 -37.95 20.77 21.72
CA ALA A 80 -37.16 20.42 22.88
C ALA A 80 -37.96 20.65 24.18
N SER A 81 -38.57 19.59 24.69
CA SER A 81 -39.03 19.48 26.07
C SER A 81 -38.25 18.34 26.73
N ASP A 82 -37.71 18.63 27.88
CA ASP A 82 -36.68 17.97 28.66
C ASP A 82 -36.98 16.55 29.18
N GLU A 83 -37.53 15.64 28.38
CA GLU A 83 -37.56 14.22 28.72
C GLU A 83 -37.20 13.40 27.49
N GLN A 84 -35.90 13.10 27.36
CA GLN A 84 -35.46 12.12 26.38
C GLN A 84 -36.00 10.74 26.75
N PRO A 85 -36.49 9.97 25.77
CA PRO A 85 -37.05 8.64 26.04
C PRO A 85 -36.00 7.73 26.65
N THR A 86 -36.28 7.21 27.84
CA THR A 86 -35.43 6.26 28.58
C THR A 86 -35.25 4.89 27.91
N ALA A 87 -35.91 4.65 26.77
CA ALA A 87 -35.93 3.40 26.03
C ALA A 87 -34.65 3.14 25.18
N GLN A 88 -33.75 4.11 25.03
CA GLN A 88 -32.60 4.03 24.14
C GLN A 88 -31.31 3.56 24.82
N ARG A 89 -31.32 3.38 26.13
CA ARG A 89 -30.12 3.08 26.91
C ARG A 89 -29.97 1.59 27.16
N ARG A 90 -28.91 0.97 26.69
CA ARG A 90 -28.53 -0.38 27.02
C ARG A 90 -27.51 -0.37 28.15
N MET A 91 -27.99 -0.24 29.36
CA MET A 91 -27.18 -0.32 30.56
C MET A 91 -26.83 -1.78 30.84
N THR A 92 -25.54 -2.06 30.98
CA THR A 92 -25.10 -3.31 31.59
C THR A 92 -24.69 -3.09 33.04
N LYS A 93 -25.07 -4.02 33.92
CA LYS A 93 -24.66 -4.03 35.32
C LYS A 93 -23.41 -4.86 35.57
N ASP A 94 -23.00 -5.64 34.54
CA ASP A 94 -21.78 -6.44 34.63
C ASP A 94 -20.56 -5.55 34.33
N PRO A 95 -19.61 -5.40 35.26
CA PRO A 95 -18.40 -4.60 35.04
C PRO A 95 -17.53 -5.12 33.87
N THR A 96 -17.51 -6.42 33.63
CA THR A 96 -16.71 -7.03 32.55
C THR A 96 -17.30 -6.67 31.19
N GLU A 97 -18.62 -6.77 31.06
CA GLU A 97 -19.34 -6.35 29.86
C GLU A 97 -19.23 -4.85 29.61
N LEU A 98 -19.40 -4.03 30.66
CA LEU A 98 -19.25 -2.57 30.55
C LEU A 98 -17.84 -2.19 30.08
N ARG A 99 -16.80 -2.84 30.66
CA ARG A 99 -15.43 -2.62 30.24
C ARG A 99 -15.27 -2.95 28.76
N HIS A 100 -15.74 -4.09 28.28
CA HIS A 100 -15.68 -4.48 26.87
C HIS A 100 -16.34 -3.45 25.96
N TRP A 101 -17.54 -2.93 26.33
CA TRP A 101 -18.22 -1.89 25.56
C TRP A 101 -17.44 -0.56 25.54
N LEU A 102 -16.84 -0.15 26.67
CA LEU A 102 -16.04 1.06 26.71
C LEU A 102 -14.74 0.93 25.88
N GLU A 103 -14.07 -0.21 25.95
CA GLU A 103 -12.93 -0.53 25.10
C GLU A 103 -13.32 -0.47 23.62
N SER A 104 -14.43 -1.11 23.24
CA SER A 104 -14.96 -1.11 21.87
C SER A 104 -15.26 0.31 21.36
N MET A 105 -15.94 1.12 22.15
CA MET A 105 -16.34 2.47 21.77
C MET A 105 -15.16 3.44 21.69
N VAL A 106 -14.23 3.39 22.65
CA VAL A 106 -13.11 4.33 22.74
C VAL A 106 -11.98 3.94 21.78
N TRP A 107 -11.57 2.65 21.79
CA TRP A 107 -10.38 2.21 21.05
C TRP A 107 -10.61 1.97 19.55
N TYR A 108 -11.82 1.51 19.20
CA TYR A 108 -12.08 1.03 17.85
C TYR A 108 -13.10 1.84 17.08
N HIS A 109 -14.19 2.27 17.73
CA HIS A 109 -15.22 3.03 17.06
C HIS A 109 -15.06 4.56 17.16
N GLY A 110 -14.13 5.04 18.00
CA GLY A 110 -13.85 6.47 18.16
C GLY A 110 -15.09 7.26 18.58
N PHE A 111 -15.86 6.77 19.56
CA PHE A 111 -17.05 7.46 20.07
C PHE A 111 -16.65 8.67 20.90
N SER A 112 -17.38 9.77 20.73
CA SER A 112 -17.28 10.91 21.63
C SER A 112 -17.79 10.56 23.04
N ARG A 113 -17.41 11.39 24.01
CA ARG A 113 -17.88 11.23 25.38
C ARG A 113 -19.42 11.25 25.44
N GLU A 114 -20.06 12.14 24.70
CA GLU A 114 -21.52 12.32 24.64
C GLU A 114 -22.19 11.07 24.07
N GLU A 115 -21.63 10.49 22.98
CA GLU A 115 -22.13 9.26 22.39
C GLU A 115 -22.05 8.09 23.38
N ILE A 116 -20.93 7.98 24.14
CA ILE A 116 -20.74 6.92 25.13
C ILE A 116 -21.80 7.07 26.25
N LEU A 117 -22.00 8.27 26.77
CA LEU A 117 -23.02 8.54 27.80
C LEU A 117 -24.43 8.19 27.30
N GLN A 118 -24.73 8.54 26.04
CA GLN A 118 -26.03 8.24 25.42
C GLN A 118 -26.28 6.74 25.30
N VAL A 119 -25.26 5.97 24.85
CA VAL A 119 -25.38 4.51 24.65
C VAL A 119 -25.42 3.77 25.98
N THR A 120 -24.54 4.10 26.90
CA THR A 120 -24.38 3.38 28.16
C THR A 120 -25.39 3.83 29.24
N GLY A 121 -25.84 5.06 29.15
CA GLY A 121 -26.67 5.65 30.19
C GLY A 121 -25.94 5.95 31.51
N LEU A 122 -24.63 5.88 31.54
CA LEU A 122 -23.79 6.25 32.68
C LEU A 122 -23.93 7.75 32.98
N MET A 123 -23.80 8.10 34.25
CA MET A 123 -23.56 9.49 34.63
C MET A 123 -22.11 9.89 34.25
N PRO A 124 -21.88 11.20 33.98
CA PRO A 124 -20.53 11.65 33.60
C PRO A 124 -19.41 11.22 34.55
N GLY A 125 -19.67 11.25 35.88
CA GLY A 125 -18.68 10.81 36.88
C GLY A 125 -18.43 9.32 36.87
N GLU A 126 -19.44 8.50 36.60
CA GLU A 126 -19.33 7.03 36.51
C GLU A 126 -18.52 6.63 35.27
N LEU A 127 -18.71 7.33 34.17
CA LEU A 127 -17.89 7.14 32.97
C LEU A 127 -16.41 7.47 33.24
N ASP A 128 -16.14 8.63 33.84
CA ASP A 128 -14.75 9.04 34.15
C ASP A 128 -14.06 8.09 35.12
N GLU A 129 -14.80 7.58 36.12
CA GLU A 129 -14.29 6.58 37.06
C GLU A 129 -13.98 5.25 36.35
N SER A 130 -14.90 4.81 35.48
CA SER A 130 -14.74 3.55 34.72
C SER A 130 -13.57 3.62 33.76
N LEU A 131 -13.45 4.70 32.98
CA LEU A 131 -12.32 4.90 32.05
C LEU A 131 -10.99 4.94 32.80
N ARG A 132 -10.93 5.63 33.95
CA ARG A 132 -9.72 5.70 34.77
C ARG A 132 -9.40 4.36 35.41
N ARG A 133 -10.40 3.67 35.98
CA ARG A 133 -10.25 2.37 36.65
C ARG A 133 -9.65 1.31 35.71
N TRP A 134 -10.06 1.29 34.44
CA TRP A 134 -9.61 0.31 33.46
C TRP A 134 -8.53 0.82 32.52
N ASN A 135 -8.04 2.04 32.76
CA ASN A 135 -7.03 2.71 31.91
C ASN A 135 -7.43 2.71 30.43
N ILE A 136 -8.68 3.12 30.14
CA ILE A 136 -9.23 3.21 28.79
C ILE A 136 -9.14 4.65 28.30
N SER A 137 -8.34 4.86 27.27
CA SER A 137 -8.23 6.12 26.52
C SER A 137 -7.82 5.79 25.08
N PRO A 138 -7.93 6.71 24.14
CA PRO A 138 -7.37 6.45 22.78
C PRO A 138 -5.91 6.02 22.80
N GLY A 139 -5.10 6.60 23.72
CA GLY A 139 -3.69 6.29 23.86
C GLY A 139 -3.34 4.96 24.56
N THR A 140 -4.31 4.22 25.05
CA THR A 140 -4.10 2.91 25.71
C THR A 140 -4.69 1.74 24.91
N LYS A 141 -5.03 1.96 23.64
CA LYS A 141 -5.46 0.91 22.72
C LYS A 141 -4.34 -0.16 22.60
N PRO A 142 -4.64 -1.46 22.72
CA PRO A 142 -3.64 -2.51 22.53
C PRO A 142 -2.99 -2.43 21.14
N LEU A 143 -1.72 -2.79 21.05
CA LEU A 143 -1.06 -2.93 19.75
C LEU A 143 -1.78 -3.99 18.92
N ALA A 144 -1.92 -3.72 17.62
CA ALA A 144 -2.47 -4.69 16.69
C ALA A 144 -1.54 -5.91 16.58
N GLU A 145 -2.11 -7.10 16.52
CA GLU A 145 -1.35 -8.30 16.16
C GLU A 145 -0.81 -8.17 14.75
N VAL A 146 0.31 -8.83 14.49
CA VAL A 146 0.86 -8.90 13.13
C VAL A 146 0.01 -9.86 12.32
N ASP A 147 -0.59 -9.38 11.25
CA ASP A 147 -1.45 -10.14 10.31
C ASP A 147 -2.59 -10.94 11.00
N PRO A 148 -3.44 -10.25 11.80
CA PRO A 148 -4.52 -10.88 12.52
C PRO A 148 -5.62 -11.38 11.56
N PRO A 149 -6.51 -12.28 11.99
CA PRO A 149 -7.79 -12.50 11.33
C PRO A 149 -8.55 -11.19 11.14
N VAL A 150 -9.51 -11.18 10.23
CA VAL A 150 -10.42 -10.03 10.07
C VAL A 150 -10.96 -9.61 11.44
N PHE A 151 -10.73 -8.35 11.81
CA PHE A 151 -11.07 -7.88 13.14
C PHE A 151 -12.58 -7.56 13.22
N VAL A 152 -13.26 -8.20 14.16
CA VAL A 152 -14.72 -8.13 14.31
C VAL A 152 -15.09 -7.82 15.75
N LEU A 153 -16.05 -6.90 15.94
CA LEU A 153 -16.66 -6.60 17.24
C LEU A 153 -18.18 -6.50 17.10
N PRO A 154 -18.96 -6.84 18.13
CA PRO A 154 -20.35 -6.45 18.19
C PRO A 154 -20.48 -4.94 18.04
N TYR A 155 -21.46 -4.50 17.24
CA TYR A 155 -21.72 -3.07 17.04
C TYR A 155 -22.28 -2.44 18.33
N PRO A 156 -21.68 -1.34 18.85
CA PRO A 156 -22.07 -0.79 20.14
C PRO A 156 -23.44 -0.08 20.15
N GLY A 157 -24.03 0.21 18.98
CA GLY A 157 -25.24 1.02 18.88
C GLY A 157 -24.94 2.52 18.97
N GLY A 158 -25.97 3.35 19.20
CA GLY A 158 -25.85 4.79 19.42
C GLY A 158 -25.68 5.64 18.16
N ARG A 159 -25.08 5.13 17.12
CA ARG A 159 -25.01 5.74 15.79
C ARG A 159 -25.87 4.94 14.82
N HIS A 160 -26.62 5.64 13.95
CA HIS A 160 -27.30 4.94 12.87
C HIS A 160 -26.24 4.56 11.81
N PRO A 161 -26.10 3.27 11.45
CA PRO A 161 -25.06 2.84 10.53
C PRO A 161 -25.34 3.15 9.06
N ARG A 162 -26.42 3.85 8.73
CA ARG A 162 -26.83 4.27 7.38
C ARG A 162 -26.84 5.80 7.27
N ILE A 163 -26.57 6.33 6.09
CA ILE A 163 -26.78 7.72 5.72
C ILE A 163 -28.14 7.85 5.02
N GLY A 164 -28.85 8.96 5.24
CA GLY A 164 -30.04 9.33 4.48
C GLY A 164 -31.28 8.47 4.73
N PHE A 165 -31.23 7.56 5.71
CA PHE A 165 -32.33 6.70 6.04
C PHE A 165 -32.58 6.74 7.54
N LEU A 166 -33.79 7.23 7.94
CA LEU A 166 -34.23 7.34 9.34
C LEU A 166 -33.26 8.14 10.23
N ASP A 167 -32.69 9.24 9.74
CA ASP A 167 -31.94 10.16 10.58
C ASP A 167 -32.80 10.59 11.78
N GLY A 168 -32.34 10.20 12.98
CA GLY A 168 -33.06 10.43 14.24
C GLY A 168 -34.00 9.30 14.68
N ALA A 169 -34.19 8.24 13.91
CA ALA A 169 -34.91 7.04 14.34
C ALA A 169 -33.96 6.10 15.10
N ILE A 170 -33.73 6.38 16.38
CA ILE A 170 -32.63 5.72 17.04
C ILE A 170 -33.07 5.09 18.34
N GLU A 171 -33.30 3.83 18.29
CA GLU A 171 -32.91 2.94 19.38
C GLU A 171 -31.52 2.42 19.11
N PRO A 172 -30.59 2.32 20.09
CA PRO A 172 -29.28 1.75 19.89
C PRO A 172 -29.41 0.29 19.47
N GLN A 173 -29.32 0.04 18.17
CA GLN A 173 -29.52 -1.31 17.63
C GLN A 173 -28.19 -2.04 17.57
N ARG A 174 -27.86 -2.78 18.62
CA ARG A 174 -26.68 -3.66 18.68
C ARG A 174 -26.97 -5.04 18.17
N GLU A 175 -28.19 -5.47 18.38
CA GLU A 175 -28.67 -6.78 18.04
C GLU A 175 -28.49 -7.07 16.55
N THR A 176 -28.05 -8.28 16.20
CA THR A 176 -27.73 -8.72 14.84
C THR A 176 -26.60 -7.99 14.12
N LYS A 177 -26.03 -6.94 14.71
CA LYS A 177 -25.00 -6.12 14.07
C LYS A 177 -23.60 -6.43 14.53
N LEU A 178 -22.70 -6.61 13.58
CA LEU A 178 -21.26 -6.75 13.80
C LEU A 178 -20.54 -5.63 13.06
N SER A 179 -19.52 -5.06 13.70
CA SER A 179 -18.55 -4.15 13.08
C SER A 179 -17.37 -4.96 12.58
N ILE A 180 -17.11 -4.90 11.29
CA ILE A 180 -15.98 -5.56 10.63
C ILE A 180 -15.01 -4.47 10.18
N PHE A 181 -13.83 -4.41 10.79
CA PHE A 181 -12.85 -3.36 10.57
C PHE A 181 -12.03 -3.63 9.32
N THR A 182 -11.76 -2.55 8.55
CA THR A 182 -11.01 -2.68 7.30
C THR A 182 -9.52 -2.90 7.58
N PRO A 183 -8.81 -3.66 6.73
CA PRO A 183 -7.38 -3.92 6.93
C PRO A 183 -6.48 -2.70 6.63
N TRP A 184 -7.00 -1.66 6.00
CA TRP A 184 -6.27 -0.47 5.58
C TRP A 184 -6.48 0.77 6.47
N ASP A 185 -7.48 0.74 7.36
CA ASP A 185 -7.76 1.83 8.30
C ASP A 185 -8.42 1.26 9.57
N PRO A 186 -7.74 1.27 10.72
CA PRO A 186 -8.25 0.67 11.95
C PRO A 186 -9.45 1.42 12.57
N ALA A 187 -9.76 2.63 12.08
CA ALA A 187 -10.93 3.41 12.47
C ALA A 187 -12.10 3.28 11.48
N SER A 188 -11.91 2.54 10.38
CA SER A 188 -12.89 2.33 9.32
C SER A 188 -13.51 0.95 9.44
N TYR A 189 -14.84 0.85 9.41
CA TYR A 189 -15.55 -0.40 9.59
C TYR A 189 -16.85 -0.47 8.79
N VAL A 190 -17.19 -1.68 8.39
CA VAL A 190 -18.50 -2.04 7.83
C VAL A 190 -19.40 -2.55 8.95
N VAL A 191 -20.65 -2.15 8.99
CA VAL A 191 -21.63 -2.74 9.91
C VAL A 191 -22.48 -3.77 9.17
N LEU A 192 -22.23 -5.05 9.43
CA LEU A 192 -23.04 -6.14 8.91
C LEU A 192 -24.26 -6.35 9.80
N ASP A 193 -25.46 -6.26 9.24
CA ASP A 193 -26.71 -6.63 9.86
C ASP A 193 -27.15 -8.02 9.36
N ALA A 194 -27.08 -9.00 10.24
CA ALA A 194 -27.35 -10.39 9.92
C ALA A 194 -28.22 -11.05 11.00
N PRO A 195 -29.52 -11.23 10.75
CA PRO A 195 -30.28 -10.70 9.62
C PRO A 195 -30.79 -9.29 9.85
N GLU A 196 -30.96 -8.50 8.79
CA GLU A 196 -31.70 -7.26 8.84
C GLU A 196 -33.20 -7.50 8.91
N ALA A 197 -33.71 -8.47 8.14
CA ALA A 197 -35.11 -8.85 8.12
C ALA A 197 -35.33 -10.33 7.77
N LEU A 198 -36.45 -10.90 8.22
CA LEU A 198 -36.84 -12.27 7.93
C LEU A 198 -38.33 -12.31 7.59
N TRP A 199 -38.63 -12.87 6.41
CA TRP A 199 -39.99 -13.11 5.91
C TRP A 199 -40.27 -14.61 5.81
N SER A 200 -41.55 -14.93 5.91
CA SER A 200 -42.10 -16.22 5.60
C SER A 200 -43.51 -16.06 5.03
N ASN A 201 -44.19 -17.18 4.70
CA ASN A 201 -45.62 -17.16 4.42
C ASN A 201 -46.51 -16.55 5.53
N LEU A 202 -45.94 -16.40 6.74
CA LEU A 202 -46.65 -15.72 7.88
C LEU A 202 -46.46 -14.20 7.85
N GLY A 203 -45.63 -13.67 6.94
CA GLY A 203 -45.34 -12.25 6.84
C GLY A 203 -43.93 -11.89 7.35
N LEU A 204 -43.75 -10.61 7.70
CA LEU A 204 -42.47 -10.10 8.25
C LEU A 204 -42.35 -10.54 9.73
N THR A 205 -41.51 -11.53 10.00
CA THR A 205 -41.36 -12.14 11.33
C THR A 205 -40.22 -11.55 12.15
N TYR A 206 -39.24 -10.88 11.51
CA TYR A 206 -38.16 -10.14 12.19
C TYR A 206 -37.72 -8.93 11.36
N LEU A 207 -37.43 -7.85 12.04
CA LEU A 207 -36.86 -6.65 11.48
C LEU A 207 -35.92 -5.99 12.51
N ALA A 208 -34.69 -5.73 12.10
CA ALA A 208 -33.69 -5.08 12.95
C ALA A 208 -33.83 -3.55 13.02
N HIS A 209 -34.77 -2.97 12.27
CA HIS A 209 -35.07 -1.54 12.24
C HIS A 209 -36.57 -1.32 12.44
N THR A 210 -36.95 -0.36 13.26
CA THR A 210 -38.35 -0.08 13.64
C THR A 210 -39.05 0.85 12.67
N HIS A 211 -39.01 0.61 11.36
CA HIS A 211 -39.71 1.47 10.39
C HIS A 211 -40.91 0.80 9.70
N ILE A 212 -41.07 -0.48 9.84
CA ILE A 212 -42.22 -1.27 9.37
C ILE A 212 -42.61 -2.22 10.49
N ASP A 213 -43.89 -2.33 10.76
CA ASP A 213 -44.37 -3.25 11.80
C ASP A 213 -44.22 -4.71 11.40
N THR A 214 -43.59 -5.47 12.25
CA THR A 214 -43.61 -6.94 12.18
C THR A 214 -44.98 -7.49 12.57
N ILE A 215 -45.14 -8.79 12.38
CA ILE A 215 -46.35 -9.50 12.88
C ILE A 215 -46.48 -9.39 14.39
N TRP A 216 -45.40 -9.24 15.14
CA TRP A 216 -45.36 -9.06 16.61
C TRP A 216 -45.73 -7.67 17.03
N ASP A 217 -45.27 -6.65 16.34
CA ASP A 217 -45.59 -5.25 16.63
C ASP A 217 -47.12 -5.03 16.51
N LYS A 218 -47.74 -5.63 15.46
CA LYS A 218 -49.20 -5.61 15.25
C LYS A 218 -49.98 -6.29 16.38
N GLN A 219 -49.33 -7.19 17.10
CA GLN A 219 -49.89 -7.90 18.25
C GLN A 219 -49.50 -7.27 19.59
N GLY A 220 -48.70 -6.19 19.58
CA GLY A 220 -48.20 -5.53 20.78
C GLY A 220 -47.14 -6.30 21.54
N ILE A 221 -46.52 -7.30 20.89
CA ILE A 221 -45.46 -8.12 21.48
C ILE A 221 -44.10 -7.45 21.19
N LYS A 222 -43.36 -7.13 22.26
CA LYS A 222 -41.96 -6.67 22.15
C LYS A 222 -41.02 -7.85 22.24
N LEU A 223 -40.09 -7.93 21.28
CA LEU A 223 -39.03 -8.92 21.31
C LEU A 223 -37.96 -8.56 22.35
N GLU A 224 -37.41 -9.58 23.02
CA GLU A 224 -36.29 -9.38 23.95
C GLU A 224 -35.06 -8.86 23.22
N GLN A 225 -34.29 -7.97 23.85
CA GLN A 225 -33.02 -7.49 23.33
C GLN A 225 -31.93 -8.52 23.58
N LEU A 226 -31.15 -8.88 22.55
CA LEU A 226 -30.07 -9.85 22.62
C LEU A 226 -28.70 -9.20 22.42
N GLU A 227 -27.68 -9.91 22.86
CA GLU A 227 -26.26 -9.59 22.61
C GLU A 227 -25.52 -10.76 21.97
N TRP A 228 -24.51 -10.46 21.17
CA TRP A 228 -23.61 -11.46 20.66
C TRP A 228 -22.78 -12.08 21.77
N SER A 229 -22.65 -13.39 21.81
CA SER A 229 -21.74 -14.11 22.70
C SER A 229 -20.44 -14.43 21.97
N ARG A 230 -19.32 -13.98 22.52
CA ARG A 230 -17.98 -14.34 22.02
C ARG A 230 -17.60 -15.72 22.49
N LYS A 231 -17.15 -16.58 21.57
CA LYS A 231 -16.63 -17.92 21.87
C LYS A 231 -15.11 -17.92 22.09
N PRO A 232 -14.55 -18.96 22.71
CA PRO A 232 -13.11 -19.07 22.96
C PRO A 232 -12.24 -19.06 21.70
N ASP A 233 -12.78 -19.49 20.55
CA ASP A 233 -12.12 -19.48 19.24
C ASP A 233 -12.19 -18.13 18.53
N GLY A 234 -12.69 -17.09 19.20
CA GLY A 234 -12.85 -15.75 18.62
C GLY A 234 -14.11 -15.55 17.79
N SER A 235 -14.90 -16.59 17.54
CA SER A 235 -16.17 -16.46 16.81
C SER A 235 -17.25 -15.82 17.68
N TYR A 236 -18.26 -15.26 17.00
CA TYR A 236 -19.44 -14.65 17.63
C TYR A 236 -20.68 -15.46 17.32
N PHE A 237 -21.50 -15.68 18.33
CA PHE A 237 -22.73 -16.47 18.25
C PHE A 237 -23.93 -15.66 18.74
N LEU A 238 -25.05 -15.73 18.01
CA LEU A 238 -26.33 -15.18 18.38
C LEU A 238 -27.44 -16.22 18.11
N ARG A 239 -28.36 -16.39 19.03
CA ARG A 239 -29.57 -17.20 18.84
C ARG A 239 -30.79 -16.41 19.26
N ARG A 240 -31.83 -16.43 18.43
CA ARG A 240 -33.14 -15.89 18.73
C ARG A 240 -34.23 -16.94 18.49
N GLU A 241 -35.12 -17.09 19.45
CA GLU A 241 -36.39 -17.78 19.28
C GLU A 241 -37.50 -16.74 19.24
N LEU A 242 -38.31 -16.73 18.19
CA LEU A 242 -39.45 -15.84 18.01
C LEU A 242 -40.66 -16.40 18.77
N PRO A 243 -41.70 -15.55 19.07
CA PRO A 243 -42.87 -15.96 19.85
C PRO A 243 -43.63 -17.18 19.29
N ASN A 244 -43.59 -17.40 17.99
CA ASN A 244 -44.14 -18.58 17.31
C ASN A 244 -43.24 -19.80 17.28
N LYS A 245 -42.08 -19.78 17.96
CA LYS A 245 -41.08 -20.83 17.97
C LYS A 245 -40.23 -20.97 16.69
N LEU A 246 -40.37 -20.08 15.74
CA LEU A 246 -39.35 -19.95 14.69
C LEU A 246 -38.07 -19.47 15.33
N ALA A 247 -36.96 -20.20 15.15
CA ALA A 247 -35.67 -19.79 15.71
C ALA A 247 -34.64 -19.60 14.62
N TYR A 248 -33.75 -18.62 14.82
CA TYR A 248 -32.54 -18.50 14.01
C TYR A 248 -31.28 -18.44 14.86
N GLU A 249 -30.22 -18.99 14.32
CA GLU A 249 -28.89 -19.00 14.91
C GLU A 249 -27.88 -18.43 13.92
N LEU A 250 -26.95 -17.62 14.41
CA LEU A 250 -25.87 -17.04 13.63
C LEU A 250 -24.54 -17.38 14.30
N LEU A 251 -23.60 -17.83 13.47
CA LEU A 251 -22.21 -17.99 13.85
C LEU A 251 -21.35 -17.21 12.88
N ALA A 252 -20.62 -16.22 13.37
CA ALA A 252 -19.68 -15.39 12.61
C ALA A 252 -18.25 -15.75 13.03
N THR A 253 -17.47 -16.33 12.13
CA THR A 253 -16.12 -16.84 12.37
C THR A 253 -15.11 -16.01 11.58
N PRO A 254 -14.26 -15.22 12.25
CA PRO A 254 -13.18 -14.48 11.59
C PRO A 254 -12.11 -15.44 11.05
N HIS A 255 -11.81 -15.33 9.77
CA HIS A 255 -10.66 -15.91 9.10
C HIS A 255 -9.67 -14.80 8.71
N ARG A 256 -8.50 -15.15 8.19
CA ARG A 256 -7.48 -14.19 7.80
C ARG A 256 -7.94 -13.22 6.71
N ASP A 257 -8.66 -13.73 5.72
CA ASP A 257 -9.06 -13.01 4.53
C ASP A 257 -10.55 -12.69 4.45
N HIS A 258 -11.38 -13.22 5.36
CA HIS A 258 -12.82 -13.01 5.36
C HIS A 258 -13.47 -13.31 6.70
N LEU A 259 -14.68 -12.81 6.89
CA LEU A 259 -15.61 -13.25 7.91
C LEU A 259 -16.54 -14.30 7.30
N ALA A 260 -16.49 -15.53 7.79
CA ALA A 260 -17.46 -16.57 7.44
C ALA A 260 -18.70 -16.44 8.35
N ILE A 261 -19.89 -16.48 7.74
CA ILE A 261 -21.16 -16.39 8.45
C ILE A 261 -21.96 -17.67 8.17
N ARG A 262 -22.48 -18.27 9.22
CA ARG A 262 -23.43 -19.38 9.10
C ARG A 262 -24.73 -18.97 9.80
N MET A 263 -25.83 -18.97 9.05
CA MET A 263 -27.16 -18.77 9.60
C MET A 263 -27.99 -20.04 9.45
N SER A 264 -28.62 -20.48 10.53
CA SER A 264 -29.55 -21.59 10.54
C SER A 264 -30.92 -21.12 10.99
N LEU A 265 -31.98 -21.55 10.28
CA LEU A 265 -33.38 -21.38 10.67
C LEU A 265 -33.94 -22.72 11.11
N THR A 266 -34.68 -22.73 12.22
CA THR A 266 -35.38 -23.93 12.71
C THR A 266 -36.87 -23.61 12.84
N ASN A 267 -37.70 -24.37 12.15
CA ASN A 267 -39.17 -24.28 12.23
C ASN A 267 -39.67 -25.00 13.48
N GLY A 268 -39.79 -24.30 14.60
CA GLY A 268 -40.44 -24.81 15.81
C GLY A 268 -41.96 -24.55 15.86
N THR A 269 -42.55 -24.07 14.76
CA THR A 269 -44.00 -23.86 14.65
C THR A 269 -44.72 -25.18 14.33
N ASN A 270 -46.06 -25.15 14.38
CA ASN A 270 -46.89 -26.31 13.97
C ASN A 270 -47.30 -26.27 12.48
N GLU A 271 -46.77 -25.32 11.71
CA GLU A 271 -47.14 -25.11 10.30
C GLU A 271 -45.89 -25.20 9.41
N SER A 272 -46.08 -25.66 8.18
CA SER A 272 -45.04 -25.56 7.15
C SER A 272 -44.71 -24.11 6.88
N LEU A 273 -43.45 -23.75 6.90
CA LEU A 273 -42.93 -22.44 6.54
C LEU A 273 -42.41 -22.46 5.11
N SER A 274 -42.87 -21.49 4.33
CA SER A 274 -42.48 -21.29 2.92
C SER A 274 -42.12 -19.82 2.70
N ASP A 275 -41.55 -19.54 1.53
CA ASP A 275 -41.11 -18.20 1.14
C ASP A 275 -40.16 -17.57 2.22
N LEU A 276 -39.28 -18.39 2.73
CA LEU A 276 -38.30 -18.02 3.77
C LEU A 276 -37.16 -17.19 3.16
N ARG A 277 -37.35 -15.90 3.13
CA ARG A 277 -36.39 -14.92 2.63
C ARG A 277 -35.76 -14.16 3.77
N VAL A 278 -34.48 -13.95 3.69
CA VAL A 278 -33.69 -13.21 4.67
C VAL A 278 -33.00 -12.05 3.98
N GLN A 279 -33.06 -10.89 4.59
CA GLN A 279 -32.29 -9.74 4.13
C GLN A 279 -31.03 -9.61 4.98
N MET A 280 -29.88 -9.52 4.30
CA MET A 280 -28.57 -9.28 4.91
C MET A 280 -28.04 -7.95 4.38
N CYS A 281 -27.54 -7.11 5.25
CA CYS A 281 -27.12 -5.76 4.88
C CYS A 281 -25.72 -5.46 5.41
N ALA A 282 -24.78 -5.14 4.53
CA ALA A 282 -23.50 -4.51 4.89
C ALA A 282 -23.64 -2.99 4.72
N MET A 283 -23.65 -2.27 5.82
CA MET A 283 -23.81 -0.82 5.87
C MET A 283 -22.46 -0.13 5.90
N LEU A 284 -22.22 0.81 5.00
CA LEU A 284 -20.90 1.37 4.68
C LEU A 284 -20.65 2.76 5.23
N LYS A 285 -21.59 3.37 5.99
CA LYS A 285 -21.43 4.72 6.56
C LYS A 285 -20.16 4.87 7.42
N GLY A 286 -19.80 3.84 8.18
CA GLY A 286 -18.59 3.80 9.00
C GLY A 286 -17.33 3.41 8.24
N CYS A 287 -17.45 3.08 6.96
CA CYS A 287 -16.35 2.67 6.12
C CYS A 287 -15.86 3.87 5.28
N LYS A 288 -14.71 4.44 5.66
CA LYS A 288 -14.15 5.63 5.03
C LYS A 288 -13.98 5.43 3.53
N ASP A 289 -14.42 6.38 2.72
CA ASP A 289 -14.43 6.39 1.24
C ASP A 289 -15.41 5.42 0.57
N PHE A 290 -16.32 4.79 1.33
CA PHE A 290 -17.37 3.91 0.79
C PHE A 290 -18.79 4.42 1.03
N ASP A 291 -18.93 5.60 1.61
CA ASP A 291 -20.20 6.19 2.01
C ASP A 291 -20.95 6.92 0.88
N GLN A 292 -20.55 6.69 -0.36
CA GLN A 292 -21.17 7.29 -1.55
C GLN A 292 -22.60 6.76 -1.76
N GLN A 293 -23.54 7.68 -1.89
CA GLN A 293 -24.97 7.39 -2.09
C GLN A 293 -25.27 7.14 -3.58
N THR A 294 -24.71 6.04 -4.13
CA THR A 294 -24.90 5.62 -5.53
C THR A 294 -24.80 4.12 -5.66
N ASN A 295 -25.31 3.57 -6.79
CA ASN A 295 -25.04 2.19 -7.18
C ASN A 295 -23.96 2.08 -8.26
N ASP A 296 -23.42 3.19 -8.78
CA ASP A 296 -22.40 3.21 -9.84
C ASP A 296 -21.04 2.67 -9.37
N ASN A 297 -20.83 2.65 -8.05
CA ASN A 297 -19.66 2.08 -7.41
C ASN A 297 -19.84 0.61 -6.98
N LYS A 298 -20.92 -0.06 -7.42
CA LYS A 298 -21.29 -1.41 -6.99
C LYS A 298 -21.32 -2.39 -8.14
N ILE A 299 -21.01 -3.63 -7.87
CA ILE A 299 -21.12 -4.78 -8.78
C ILE A 299 -21.97 -5.83 -8.08
N PHE A 300 -22.91 -6.41 -8.83
CA PHE A 300 -23.77 -7.50 -8.41
C PHE A 300 -23.55 -8.68 -9.35
N ARG A 301 -23.03 -9.79 -8.82
CA ARG A 301 -22.69 -10.96 -9.63
C ARG A 301 -23.07 -12.24 -8.87
N GLY A 302 -24.08 -12.95 -9.35
CA GLY A 302 -24.57 -14.16 -8.67
C GLY A 302 -24.92 -13.84 -7.22
N SER A 303 -24.29 -14.55 -6.31
CA SER A 303 -24.47 -14.40 -4.86
C SER A 303 -23.62 -13.29 -4.25
N LEU A 304 -22.70 -12.70 -5.03
CA LEU A 304 -21.74 -11.70 -4.56
C LEU A 304 -22.17 -10.28 -4.91
N ALA A 305 -22.10 -9.39 -3.94
CA ALA A 305 -22.22 -7.94 -4.08
C ALA A 305 -20.91 -7.28 -3.66
N ALA A 306 -20.37 -6.39 -4.47
CA ALA A 306 -19.12 -5.67 -4.17
C ALA A 306 -19.29 -4.17 -4.33
N CYS A 307 -18.66 -3.38 -3.45
CA CYS A 307 -18.64 -1.92 -3.51
C CYS A 307 -17.19 -1.44 -3.53
N LYS A 308 -16.85 -0.55 -4.47
CA LYS A 308 -15.52 0.09 -4.53
C LYS A 308 -15.50 1.43 -3.80
N ASN A 309 -14.33 1.81 -3.30
CA ASN A 309 -14.08 3.15 -2.78
C ASN A 309 -14.02 4.20 -3.91
N SER A 310 -13.81 5.46 -3.54
CA SER A 310 -13.75 6.58 -4.49
C SER A 310 -12.60 6.47 -5.50
N THR A 311 -11.46 5.89 -5.11
CA THR A 311 -10.29 5.67 -5.98
C THR A 311 -10.36 4.39 -6.81
N GLY A 312 -11.26 3.46 -6.47
CA GLY A 312 -11.49 2.22 -7.22
C GLY A 312 -10.45 1.11 -7.00
N ASP A 313 -9.63 1.23 -5.97
CA ASP A 313 -8.55 0.30 -5.61
C ASP A 313 -8.83 -0.54 -4.37
N ARG A 314 -9.96 -0.29 -3.68
CA ARG A 314 -10.38 -1.02 -2.48
C ARG A 314 -11.85 -1.42 -2.62
N TRP A 315 -12.16 -2.60 -2.12
CA TRP A 315 -13.50 -3.19 -2.27
C TRP A 315 -13.97 -3.84 -0.96
N VAL A 316 -15.25 -3.69 -0.69
CA VAL A 316 -16.01 -4.47 0.28
C VAL A 316 -16.85 -5.48 -0.49
N ILE A 317 -16.78 -6.76 -0.13
CA ILE A 317 -17.49 -7.86 -0.81
C ILE A 317 -18.38 -8.57 0.20
N LEU A 318 -19.65 -8.74 -0.16
CA LEU A 318 -20.64 -9.47 0.64
C LEU A 318 -21.27 -10.58 -0.23
N GLY A 319 -21.46 -11.76 0.33
CA GLY A 319 -22.14 -12.84 -0.35
C GLY A 319 -22.86 -13.78 0.61
N PHE A 320 -23.93 -14.43 0.11
CA PHE A 320 -24.65 -15.49 0.81
C PHE A 320 -25.14 -16.57 -0.17
N GLU A 321 -25.00 -17.85 0.22
CA GLU A 321 -25.44 -19.01 -0.53
C GLU A 321 -26.29 -19.97 0.33
N PRO A 322 -27.36 -20.54 -0.21
CA PRO A 322 -28.04 -20.22 -1.49
C PRO A 322 -28.63 -18.80 -1.47
N ASN A 323 -28.60 -18.13 -2.61
CA ASN A 323 -28.92 -16.71 -2.75
C ASN A 323 -30.28 -16.51 -3.45
N HIS A 324 -31.05 -15.54 -2.99
CA HIS A 324 -32.26 -15.06 -3.67
C HIS A 324 -31.92 -13.91 -4.62
N ARG A 325 -31.15 -12.93 -4.14
CA ARG A 325 -30.74 -11.76 -4.94
C ARG A 325 -29.57 -11.02 -4.29
N THR A 326 -28.83 -10.30 -5.13
CA THR A 326 -27.86 -9.27 -4.74
C THR A 326 -28.34 -7.90 -5.19
N TRP A 327 -28.20 -6.87 -4.36
CA TRP A 327 -28.68 -5.54 -4.69
C TRP A 327 -28.06 -4.45 -3.80
N GLY A 328 -28.27 -3.18 -4.15
CA GLY A 328 -27.90 -2.02 -3.35
C GLY A 328 -28.95 -0.94 -3.42
N ASN A 329 -29.10 -0.20 -2.33
CA ASN A 329 -29.98 0.97 -2.25
C ASN A 329 -29.14 2.23 -2.53
N ALA A 330 -29.38 2.90 -3.67
CA ALA A 330 -28.60 4.07 -4.08
C ALA A 330 -28.58 5.21 -3.04
N PRO A 331 -29.70 5.60 -2.38
CA PRO A 331 -29.69 6.65 -1.36
C PRO A 331 -29.00 6.22 -0.04
N CYS A 332 -28.67 4.94 0.12
CA CYS A 332 -28.05 4.40 1.31
C CYS A 332 -26.78 3.64 0.94
N PRO A 333 -25.59 4.01 1.46
CA PRO A 333 -24.37 3.28 1.16
C PRO A 333 -24.40 1.91 1.82
N CYS A 334 -24.95 0.93 1.11
CA CYS A 334 -25.07 -0.43 1.59
C CYS A 334 -24.96 -1.47 0.44
N LEU A 335 -24.61 -2.69 0.82
CA LEU A 335 -24.63 -3.88 -0.03
C LEU A 335 -25.56 -4.90 0.57
N HIS A 336 -26.28 -5.60 -0.28
CA HIS A 336 -27.14 -6.71 0.10
C HIS A 336 -26.81 -7.96 -0.71
N SER A 337 -26.82 -9.09 -0.01
CA SER A 337 -26.85 -10.42 -0.57
C SER A 337 -27.86 -11.21 0.24
N ASP A 338 -29.06 -11.36 -0.31
CA ASP A 338 -30.21 -11.91 0.42
C ASP A 338 -30.30 -13.43 0.21
N PRO A 339 -30.07 -14.26 1.25
CA PRO A 339 -30.21 -15.70 1.12
C PRO A 339 -31.66 -16.15 1.08
N ILE A 340 -31.88 -17.35 0.54
CA ILE A 340 -33.16 -18.04 0.53
C ILE A 340 -33.03 -19.40 1.20
N PHE A 341 -33.97 -19.71 2.07
CA PHE A 341 -34.07 -21.02 2.72
C PHE A 341 -35.05 -21.93 1.98
N PRO A 342 -34.87 -23.27 2.02
CA PRO A 342 -35.89 -24.18 1.56
C PRO A 342 -37.14 -24.06 2.42
N ASN A 343 -38.27 -24.56 1.94
CA ASN A 343 -39.46 -24.74 2.77
C ASN A 343 -39.13 -25.66 3.96
N LEU A 344 -39.57 -25.30 5.14
CA LEU A 344 -39.31 -26.04 6.37
C LEU A 344 -40.60 -26.56 6.99
N GLU A 345 -40.70 -27.89 7.05
CA GLU A 345 -41.76 -28.53 7.83
C GLU A 345 -41.54 -28.36 9.32
N PRO A 346 -42.57 -28.50 10.19
CA PRO A 346 -42.42 -28.47 11.63
C PRO A 346 -41.24 -29.31 12.14
N GLY A 347 -40.34 -28.71 12.92
CA GLY A 347 -39.13 -29.35 13.45
C GLY A 347 -37.93 -29.41 12.48
N GLN A 348 -38.09 -29.02 11.21
CA GLN A 348 -36.98 -28.97 10.26
C GLN A 348 -36.13 -27.71 10.41
N SER A 349 -34.87 -27.83 10.00
CA SER A 349 -33.90 -26.74 9.95
C SER A 349 -33.27 -26.61 8.57
N GLY A 350 -32.97 -25.37 8.18
CA GLY A 350 -32.20 -25.04 6.99
C GLY A 350 -31.00 -24.20 7.37
N THR A 351 -29.96 -24.20 6.54
CA THR A 351 -28.71 -23.42 6.78
C THR A 351 -28.28 -22.74 5.51
N VAL A 352 -27.78 -21.50 5.66
CA VAL A 352 -27.15 -20.72 4.61
C VAL A 352 -25.76 -20.26 5.09
N HIS A 353 -24.87 -20.05 4.12
CA HIS A 353 -23.51 -19.62 4.37
C HIS A 353 -23.26 -18.25 3.78
N GLY A 354 -22.50 -17.42 4.50
CA GLY A 354 -22.16 -16.05 4.12
C GLY A 354 -20.67 -15.79 4.14
N TRP A 355 -20.29 -14.76 3.41
CA TRP A 355 -18.94 -14.27 3.23
C TRP A 355 -18.92 -12.75 3.28
N LEU A 356 -18.03 -12.16 4.08
CA LEU A 356 -17.67 -10.74 3.98
C LEU A 356 -16.16 -10.61 3.96
N SER A 357 -15.65 -9.95 2.93
CA SER A 357 -14.21 -9.74 2.79
C SER A 357 -13.88 -8.34 2.28
N PHE A 358 -12.59 -8.03 2.36
CA PHE A 358 -11.99 -6.82 1.84
C PHE A 358 -10.96 -7.18 0.77
N TYR A 359 -11.00 -6.47 -0.34
CA TYR A 359 -10.04 -6.66 -1.42
C TYR A 359 -9.36 -5.34 -1.77
N GLN A 360 -8.04 -5.35 -1.92
CA GLN A 360 -7.26 -4.22 -2.39
C GLN A 360 -6.66 -4.57 -3.75
N GLY A 361 -7.19 -3.94 -4.79
CA GLY A 361 -6.82 -4.16 -6.18
C GLY A 361 -7.87 -3.64 -7.12
N THR A 362 -7.58 -3.60 -8.42
CA THR A 362 -8.49 -3.13 -9.46
C THR A 362 -9.16 -4.26 -10.25
N ASP A 363 -8.62 -5.50 -10.18
CA ASP A 363 -9.24 -6.68 -10.81
C ASP A 363 -10.19 -7.39 -9.86
N ILE A 364 -11.34 -6.75 -9.62
CA ILE A 364 -12.37 -7.31 -8.78
C ILE A 364 -12.95 -8.62 -9.34
N ASN A 365 -12.94 -8.81 -10.66
CA ASN A 365 -13.51 -10.02 -11.26
C ASN A 365 -12.70 -11.27 -10.90
N ALA A 366 -11.37 -11.18 -10.92
CA ALA A 366 -10.51 -12.27 -10.48
C ALA A 366 -10.73 -12.62 -8.99
N GLU A 367 -10.98 -11.64 -8.14
CA GLU A 367 -11.29 -11.87 -6.73
C GLU A 367 -12.67 -12.53 -6.55
N LEU A 368 -13.69 -12.08 -7.28
CA LEU A 368 -15.00 -12.71 -7.25
C LEU A 368 -14.94 -14.16 -7.76
N ASP A 369 -14.15 -14.43 -8.81
CA ASP A 369 -13.90 -15.80 -9.29
C ASP A 369 -13.25 -16.67 -8.22
N ARG A 370 -12.30 -16.14 -7.47
CA ARG A 370 -11.63 -16.84 -6.34
C ARG A 370 -12.63 -17.22 -5.25
N ILE A 371 -13.52 -16.31 -4.89
CA ILE A 371 -14.53 -16.54 -3.85
C ILE A 371 -15.55 -17.58 -4.33
N GLU A 372 -16.04 -17.49 -5.57
CA GLU A 372 -16.98 -18.45 -6.14
C GLU A 372 -16.37 -19.86 -6.23
N GLN A 373 -15.12 -20.00 -6.62
CA GLN A 373 -14.42 -21.29 -6.64
C GLN A 373 -14.36 -21.92 -5.26
N ARG A 374 -14.06 -21.14 -4.23
CA ARG A 374 -14.01 -21.60 -2.85
C ARG A 374 -15.39 -22.05 -2.33
N TRP A 375 -16.45 -21.34 -2.69
CA TRP A 375 -17.83 -21.74 -2.35
C TRP A 375 -18.32 -22.98 -3.08
N ASN A 376 -17.92 -23.17 -4.33
CA ASN A 376 -18.27 -24.34 -5.14
C ASN A 376 -17.57 -25.63 -4.67
N GLY A 377 -16.88 -25.57 -3.53
CA GLY A 377 -16.26 -26.74 -2.90
C GLY A 377 -15.12 -27.33 -3.72
N VAL A 378 -14.40 -26.48 -4.46
CA VAL A 378 -13.12 -26.89 -5.05
C VAL A 378 -12.21 -27.29 -3.90
N GLU A 379 -11.97 -28.57 -3.76
CA GLU A 379 -11.21 -29.14 -2.64
C GLU A 379 -9.78 -28.63 -2.68
N GLU A 380 -9.41 -27.79 -1.69
CA GLU A 380 -8.05 -27.29 -1.55
C GLU A 380 -7.15 -28.41 -0.98
N ARG A 381 -5.95 -28.50 -1.53
CA ARG A 381 -4.90 -29.41 -1.06
C ARG A 381 -3.85 -28.61 -0.33
N VAL A 382 -3.32 -29.21 0.72
CA VAL A 382 -2.26 -28.59 1.51
C VAL A 382 -0.91 -28.97 0.93
N VAL A 383 -0.15 -27.95 0.55
CA VAL A 383 1.26 -28.07 0.17
C VAL A 383 2.09 -27.45 1.30
N ARG A 384 2.96 -28.24 1.93
CA ARG A 384 3.82 -27.76 3.00
C ARG A 384 5.22 -27.54 2.48
N GLY A 385 5.94 -26.57 3.09
CA GLY A 385 7.30 -26.33 2.62
C GLY A 385 8.16 -25.58 3.62
N SER A 386 9.44 -25.52 3.28
CA SER A 386 10.44 -24.73 3.97
C SER A 386 11.43 -24.15 2.96
N VAL A 387 12.02 -22.99 3.32
CA VAL A 387 13.04 -22.32 2.50
C VAL A 387 14.35 -22.33 3.28
N VAL A 388 15.40 -22.82 2.65
CA VAL A 388 16.73 -22.90 3.25
C VAL A 388 17.80 -22.29 2.34
N ASP A 389 18.86 -21.76 2.94
CA ASP A 389 20.07 -21.39 2.24
C ASP A 389 20.79 -22.66 1.77
N ASP A 390 21.10 -22.76 0.47
CA ASP A 390 21.64 -23.97 -0.15
C ASP A 390 23.01 -24.37 0.40
N LEU A 391 23.83 -23.40 0.79
CA LEU A 391 25.18 -23.65 1.30
C LEU A 391 25.16 -24.11 2.77
N THR A 392 24.34 -23.46 3.61
CA THR A 392 24.37 -23.67 5.06
C THR A 392 23.29 -24.64 5.55
N GLY A 393 22.27 -24.90 4.73
CA GLY A 393 21.09 -25.69 5.09
C GLY A 393 20.21 -25.03 6.18
N LYS A 394 20.50 -23.78 6.56
CA LYS A 394 19.72 -23.06 7.59
C LYS A 394 18.45 -22.48 6.98
N PRO A 395 17.34 -22.50 7.72
CA PRO A 395 16.13 -21.79 7.30
C PRO A 395 16.39 -20.30 7.09
N VAL A 396 15.77 -19.72 6.05
CA VAL A 396 15.87 -18.30 5.72
C VAL A 396 14.52 -17.72 5.39
N ALA A 397 14.29 -16.48 5.84
CA ALA A 397 13.13 -15.71 5.44
C ALA A 397 13.22 -15.38 3.94
N SER A 398 12.07 -15.33 3.26
CA SER A 398 12.03 -15.16 1.80
C SER A 398 10.70 -14.57 1.33
N ARG A 399 10.67 -14.06 0.10
CA ARG A 399 9.47 -13.64 -0.61
C ARG A 399 9.01 -14.71 -1.57
N MET A 400 7.73 -15.06 -1.55
CA MET A 400 7.14 -16.11 -2.36
C MET A 400 6.00 -15.59 -3.22
N TYR A 401 6.02 -15.95 -4.49
CA TYR A 401 4.93 -15.77 -5.44
C TYR A 401 4.35 -17.13 -5.79
N VAL A 402 3.02 -17.24 -5.73
CA VAL A 402 2.28 -18.44 -6.14
C VAL A 402 1.16 -18.01 -7.08
N ARG A 403 1.20 -18.49 -8.32
CA ARG A 403 0.21 -18.12 -9.32
C ARG A 403 -0.25 -19.35 -10.09
N SER A 404 -1.58 -19.53 -10.23
CA SER A 404 -2.14 -20.58 -11.09
C SER A 404 -1.94 -20.25 -12.58
N ASP A 405 -2.09 -21.24 -13.44
CA ASP A 405 -2.11 -21.02 -14.91
C ASP A 405 -3.30 -20.18 -15.37
N SER A 406 -4.40 -20.17 -14.61
CA SER A 406 -5.55 -19.29 -14.84
C SER A 406 -5.27 -17.83 -14.41
N GLY A 407 -4.12 -17.54 -13.78
CA GLY A 407 -3.70 -16.21 -13.40
C GLY A 407 -4.04 -15.81 -11.96
N VAL A 408 -4.68 -16.68 -11.19
CA VAL A 408 -5.06 -16.41 -9.80
C VAL A 408 -3.85 -16.49 -8.88
N TRP A 409 -3.71 -15.52 -7.95
CA TRP A 409 -2.68 -15.47 -6.96
C TRP A 409 -3.08 -16.17 -5.66
N TYR A 410 -2.12 -16.87 -5.06
CA TYR A 410 -2.28 -17.55 -3.78
C TYR A 410 -1.17 -17.12 -2.81
N PHE A 411 -1.45 -17.23 -1.50
CA PHE A 411 -0.57 -16.73 -0.47
C PHE A 411 -0.27 -17.81 0.54
N ALA A 412 0.98 -17.84 1.02
CA ALA A 412 1.41 -18.79 2.01
C ALA A 412 0.93 -18.41 3.42
N GLU A 413 0.66 -19.41 4.23
CA GLU A 413 0.34 -19.28 5.65
C GLU A 413 1.44 -19.93 6.51
N PRO A 414 1.65 -19.52 7.77
CA PRO A 414 2.61 -20.17 8.63
C PRO A 414 2.08 -21.56 9.00
N LEU A 415 2.96 -22.58 9.00
CA LEU A 415 2.57 -23.93 9.37
C LEU A 415 2.30 -24.07 10.87
N ASN A 416 2.90 -23.24 11.71
CA ASN A 416 2.78 -23.25 13.16
C ASN A 416 2.89 -21.83 13.75
N SER A 417 2.64 -21.68 15.05
CA SER A 417 2.64 -20.39 15.75
C SER A 417 4.01 -19.71 15.88
N GLU A 418 5.12 -20.38 15.55
CA GLU A 418 6.46 -19.79 15.54
C GLU A 418 6.72 -19.05 14.22
N GLY A 419 6.06 -19.49 13.15
CA GLY A 419 6.16 -18.88 11.83
C GLY A 419 5.32 -17.61 11.72
N GLN A 420 5.75 -16.73 10.82
CA GLN A 420 5.04 -15.53 10.44
C GLN A 420 5.04 -15.37 8.93
N THR A 421 3.94 -14.92 8.39
CA THR A 421 3.81 -14.57 6.97
C THR A 421 3.14 -13.22 6.85
N ILE A 422 3.63 -12.40 5.92
CA ILE A 422 3.03 -11.09 5.61
C ILE A 422 2.61 -11.10 4.15
N ARG A 423 1.32 -11.03 3.94
CA ARG A 423 0.71 -10.92 2.62
C ARG A 423 0.88 -9.49 2.11
N TYR A 424 1.36 -9.34 0.90
CA TYR A 424 1.52 -8.07 0.19
C TYR A 424 0.71 -8.09 -1.09
N GLU A 425 -0.29 -7.23 -1.16
CA GLU A 425 -1.18 -7.07 -2.31
C GLU A 425 -1.29 -5.59 -2.63
N LYS A 426 -0.55 -5.17 -3.63
CA LYS A 426 -0.56 -3.79 -4.10
C LYS A 426 -0.70 -3.73 -5.60
N GLN A 427 -1.50 -2.79 -6.06
CA GLN A 427 -1.69 -2.48 -7.45
C GLN A 427 -1.58 -0.97 -7.65
N ASN A 428 -0.98 -0.58 -8.76
CA ASN A 428 -0.87 0.82 -9.11
C ASN A 428 -2.24 1.37 -9.52
N TRP A 429 -2.61 2.54 -9.00
CA TRP A 429 -3.88 3.19 -9.33
C TRP A 429 -3.94 3.76 -10.76
N VAL A 430 -2.78 3.93 -11.42
CA VAL A 430 -2.69 4.42 -12.80
C VAL A 430 -2.72 3.27 -13.80
N ARG A 431 -2.10 2.13 -13.45
CA ARG A 431 -1.94 0.97 -14.33
C ARG A 431 -2.26 -0.33 -13.59
N ALA A 432 -3.30 -1.00 -14.04
CA ALA A 432 -3.76 -2.26 -13.45
C ALA A 432 -2.75 -3.42 -13.59
N ASP A 433 -1.90 -3.39 -14.62
CA ASP A 433 -0.85 -4.38 -14.87
C ASP A 433 0.42 -4.16 -14.03
N SER A 434 0.55 -3.01 -13.37
CA SER A 434 1.59 -2.75 -12.40
C SER A 434 1.13 -3.20 -11.01
N ASN A 435 1.40 -4.44 -10.68
CA ASN A 435 1.00 -5.07 -9.42
C ASN A 435 2.17 -5.79 -8.75
N GLU A 436 2.03 -5.99 -7.43
CA GLU A 436 2.96 -6.74 -6.61
C GLU A 436 2.15 -7.59 -5.62
N PHE A 437 2.08 -8.89 -5.87
CA PHE A 437 1.32 -9.86 -5.07
C PHE A 437 2.24 -10.97 -4.61
N HIS A 438 2.60 -10.99 -3.33
CA HIS A 438 3.48 -11.99 -2.76
C HIS A 438 3.21 -12.23 -1.27
N THR A 439 3.83 -13.26 -0.73
CA THR A 439 3.94 -13.48 0.70
C THR A 439 5.39 -13.35 1.13
N SER A 440 5.68 -12.48 2.10
CA SER A 440 6.93 -12.55 2.84
C SER A 440 6.81 -13.61 3.93
N ILE A 441 7.72 -14.57 3.97
CA ILE A 441 7.72 -15.73 4.86
C ILE A 441 8.90 -15.60 5.80
N SER A 442 8.69 -15.78 7.10
CA SER A 442 9.77 -15.89 8.08
C SER A 442 10.60 -17.18 7.87
N ALA A 443 11.73 -17.30 8.56
CA ALA A 443 12.60 -18.48 8.49
C ALA A 443 12.00 -19.72 9.17
N HIS A 444 10.71 -20.02 8.87
CA HIS A 444 9.94 -21.12 9.43
C HIS A 444 9.17 -21.84 8.32
N PRO A 445 8.72 -23.08 8.54
CA PRO A 445 7.87 -23.80 7.59
C PRO A 445 6.55 -23.08 7.33
N PHE A 446 6.07 -23.22 6.10
CA PHE A 446 4.83 -22.63 5.62
C PHE A 446 3.87 -23.70 5.06
N GLU A 447 2.61 -23.34 4.90
CA GLU A 447 1.65 -24.10 4.10
C GLU A 447 0.98 -23.23 3.03
N LEU A 448 0.61 -23.88 1.92
CA LEU A 448 -0.23 -23.32 0.86
C LEU A 448 -1.49 -24.16 0.76
N ARG A 449 -2.64 -23.53 0.64
CA ARG A 449 -3.92 -24.16 0.35
C ARG A 449 -4.28 -23.90 -1.10
N LEU A 450 -4.16 -24.92 -1.93
CA LEU A 450 -4.28 -24.77 -3.39
C LEU A 450 -5.32 -25.76 -3.92
N PRO A 451 -6.23 -25.32 -4.79
CA PRO A 451 -7.01 -26.23 -5.64
C PRO A 451 -6.12 -27.19 -6.43
N THR A 452 -6.66 -28.31 -6.87
CA THR A 452 -5.95 -29.17 -7.84
C THR A 452 -5.68 -28.40 -9.14
N GLY A 453 -4.45 -28.43 -9.65
CA GLY A 453 -4.09 -27.65 -10.84
C GLY A 453 -2.59 -27.40 -10.99
N GLU A 454 -2.26 -26.56 -11.95
CA GLU A 454 -0.88 -26.17 -12.27
C GLU A 454 -0.56 -24.76 -11.75
N TYR A 455 0.60 -24.62 -11.13
CA TYR A 455 1.04 -23.39 -10.49
C TYR A 455 2.47 -23.06 -10.87
N THR A 456 2.80 -21.78 -10.89
CA THR A 456 4.17 -21.29 -10.93
C THR A 456 4.51 -20.73 -9.55
N LEU A 457 5.56 -21.26 -8.94
CA LEU A 457 6.14 -20.77 -7.71
C LEU A 457 7.45 -20.06 -8.02
N ILE A 458 7.63 -18.84 -7.45
CA ILE A 458 8.90 -18.10 -7.49
C ILE A 458 9.22 -17.73 -6.07
N VAL A 459 10.45 -18.05 -5.63
CA VAL A 459 10.94 -17.67 -4.29
C VAL A 459 12.23 -16.90 -4.43
N GLU A 460 12.28 -15.76 -3.77
CA GLU A 460 13.37 -14.79 -3.81
C GLU A 460 13.78 -14.38 -2.40
N ARG A 461 15.07 -14.02 -2.25
CA ARG A 461 15.60 -13.42 -1.01
C ARG A 461 16.54 -12.29 -1.37
N GLY A 462 16.02 -11.09 -1.33
CA GLY A 462 16.77 -9.85 -1.60
C GLY A 462 17.57 -9.87 -2.89
N LYS A 463 18.73 -9.20 -2.87
CA LYS A 463 19.60 -9.03 -4.05
C LYS A 463 20.77 -10.01 -4.10
N GLU A 464 21.02 -10.75 -3.04
CA GLU A 464 22.24 -11.58 -2.89
C GLU A 464 22.02 -13.04 -3.24
N TYR A 465 20.76 -13.43 -3.55
CA TYR A 465 20.39 -14.78 -3.93
C TYR A 465 19.84 -14.83 -5.36
N TYR A 466 20.04 -15.97 -6.03
CA TYR A 466 19.34 -16.26 -7.28
C TYR A 466 17.87 -16.56 -7.00
N PRO A 467 16.94 -16.08 -7.83
CA PRO A 467 15.54 -16.50 -7.77
C PRO A 467 15.42 -18.01 -8.00
N TRP A 468 14.61 -18.66 -7.20
CA TRP A 468 14.22 -20.04 -7.41
C TRP A 468 12.83 -20.08 -8.06
N THR A 469 12.65 -20.89 -9.11
CA THR A 469 11.39 -20.99 -9.83
C THR A 469 11.07 -22.45 -10.11
N GLN A 470 9.83 -22.86 -9.82
CA GLN A 470 9.35 -24.21 -10.11
C GLN A 470 7.91 -24.18 -10.58
N ARG A 471 7.57 -25.09 -11.52
CA ARG A 471 6.20 -25.49 -11.82
C ARG A 471 5.78 -26.53 -10.80
N LEU A 472 4.61 -26.35 -10.21
CA LEU A 472 4.01 -27.26 -9.24
C LEU A 472 2.67 -27.76 -9.76
N THR A 473 2.55 -29.08 -9.89
CA THR A 473 1.28 -29.76 -10.12
C THR A 473 0.69 -30.19 -8.79
N VAL A 474 -0.47 -29.64 -8.42
CA VAL A 474 -1.21 -30.02 -7.22
C VAL A 474 -2.24 -31.08 -7.61
N GLY A 475 -2.01 -32.32 -7.17
CA GLY A 475 -2.87 -33.47 -7.37
C GLY A 475 -3.74 -33.79 -6.15
N SER A 476 -4.16 -35.07 -6.01
CA SER A 476 -5.00 -35.56 -4.89
C SER A 476 -4.23 -35.72 -3.58
N GLU A 477 -2.90 -35.88 -3.66
CA GLU A 477 -2.06 -36.15 -2.49
C GLU A 477 -1.41 -34.86 -1.95
N PRO A 478 -1.19 -34.76 -0.62
CA PRO A 478 -0.42 -33.67 -0.04
C PRO A 478 1.00 -33.64 -0.62
N ALA A 479 1.54 -32.43 -0.84
CA ALA A 479 2.90 -32.27 -1.35
C ALA A 479 3.79 -31.56 -0.31
N GLU A 480 5.06 -31.95 -0.28
CA GLU A 480 6.08 -31.29 0.51
C GLU A 480 7.15 -30.67 -0.41
N LEU A 481 7.62 -29.47 -0.03
CA LEU A 481 8.59 -28.69 -0.79
C LEU A 481 9.76 -28.30 0.12
N GLU A 482 10.98 -28.64 -0.32
CA GLU A 482 12.19 -28.04 0.23
C GLU A 482 12.80 -27.12 -0.81
N ILE A 483 12.78 -25.82 -0.55
CA ILE A 483 13.26 -24.79 -1.46
C ILE A 483 14.65 -24.36 -1.04
N ARG A 484 15.65 -24.58 -1.91
CA ARG A 484 17.06 -24.26 -1.67
C ARG A 484 17.44 -23.01 -2.44
N LEU A 485 17.67 -21.90 -1.74
CA LEU A 485 18.09 -20.64 -2.33
C LEU A 485 19.60 -20.56 -2.42
N LYS A 486 20.11 -20.36 -3.63
CA LYS A 486 21.54 -20.25 -3.89
C LYS A 486 22.01 -18.80 -3.78
N ARG A 487 22.90 -18.53 -2.82
CA ARG A 487 23.53 -17.22 -2.66
C ARG A 487 24.66 -17.04 -3.68
N TRP A 488 24.66 -15.93 -4.42
CA TRP A 488 25.74 -15.61 -5.38
C TRP A 488 26.78 -14.65 -4.80
N ILE A 489 26.39 -13.83 -3.80
CA ILE A 489 27.29 -12.91 -3.08
C ILE A 489 26.86 -12.79 -1.62
N ASN A 490 27.84 -12.51 -0.73
CA ASN A 490 27.59 -12.18 0.66
C ASN A 490 28.22 -10.81 0.96
N MET A 491 27.39 -9.75 0.92
CA MET A 491 27.84 -8.38 1.11
C MET A 491 28.20 -8.10 2.56
N ALA A 492 27.47 -8.66 3.51
CA ALA A 492 27.75 -8.53 4.94
C ALA A 492 29.13 -9.11 5.31
N ALA A 493 29.54 -10.23 4.69
CA ALA A 493 30.88 -10.79 4.87
C ALA A 493 32.00 -9.88 4.32
N GLN A 494 31.65 -8.91 3.48
CA GLN A 494 32.55 -7.91 2.93
C GLN A 494 32.41 -6.55 3.63
N GLY A 495 31.66 -6.50 4.77
CA GLY A 495 31.43 -5.29 5.55
C GLY A 495 30.39 -4.33 4.96
N TRP A 496 29.54 -4.78 4.04
CA TRP A 496 28.49 -3.95 3.43
C TRP A 496 27.11 -4.35 3.91
N TYR A 497 26.36 -3.36 4.39
CA TYR A 497 25.03 -3.55 4.97
C TYR A 497 24.01 -2.66 4.28
N SER A 498 22.90 -3.27 3.86
CA SER A 498 21.88 -2.61 3.03
C SER A 498 20.88 -1.82 3.84
N GLY A 499 20.21 -0.86 3.21
CA GLY A 499 19.06 -0.14 3.77
C GLY A 499 18.08 0.33 2.71
N ASP A 500 16.84 0.49 3.14
CA ASP A 500 15.74 1.11 2.40
C ASP A 500 15.34 2.38 3.15
N THR A 501 15.60 3.56 2.53
CA THR A 501 15.41 4.85 3.18
C THR A 501 13.99 5.39 3.06
N HIS A 502 13.11 4.70 2.33
CA HIS A 502 11.77 5.17 2.03
C HIS A 502 10.76 4.01 2.02
N VAL A 503 10.14 3.74 3.15
CA VAL A 503 9.18 2.64 3.32
C VAL A 503 7.88 3.18 3.93
N HIS A 504 6.73 2.70 3.47
CA HIS A 504 5.40 3.00 4.04
C HIS A 504 4.71 1.77 4.68
N THR A 505 5.41 0.64 4.73
CA THR A 505 4.93 -0.51 5.51
C THR A 505 4.99 -0.17 7.00
N THR A 506 3.95 -0.53 7.75
CA THR A 506 3.92 -0.27 9.20
C THR A 506 5.10 -0.92 9.92
N VAL A 507 5.53 -0.32 11.00
CA VAL A 507 6.69 -0.81 11.78
C VAL A 507 6.50 -2.27 12.19
N GLU A 508 5.30 -2.65 12.62
CA GLU A 508 4.97 -4.01 13.05
C GLU A 508 5.04 -5.01 11.89
N ARG A 509 4.51 -4.65 10.74
CA ARG A 509 4.49 -5.51 9.55
C ARG A 509 5.81 -5.56 8.80
N LEU A 510 6.73 -4.65 9.07
CA LEU A 510 7.99 -4.50 8.32
C LEU A 510 9.03 -5.57 8.66
N LYS A 511 8.98 -6.17 9.85
CA LYS A 511 10.00 -7.10 10.36
C LYS A 511 10.22 -8.31 9.44
N VAL A 512 9.17 -9.00 9.06
CA VAL A 512 9.28 -10.19 8.18
C VAL A 512 9.69 -9.81 6.75
N PRO A 513 9.09 -8.81 6.09
CA PRO A 513 9.53 -8.34 4.78
C PRO A 513 11.00 -7.94 4.73
N MET A 514 11.51 -7.18 5.70
CA MET A 514 12.92 -6.78 5.68
C MET A 514 13.88 -7.97 5.87
N GLN A 515 13.50 -8.97 6.66
CA GLN A 515 14.26 -10.22 6.78
C GLN A 515 14.17 -11.05 5.49
N ALA A 516 13.00 -11.11 4.86
CA ALA A 516 12.79 -11.81 3.59
C ALA A 516 13.62 -11.20 2.44
N GLU A 517 13.82 -9.89 2.48
CA GLU A 517 14.62 -9.14 1.52
C GLU A 517 16.08 -8.96 1.93
N ASP A 518 16.47 -9.41 3.12
CA ASP A 518 17.81 -9.22 3.68
C ASP A 518 18.23 -7.72 3.69
N VAL A 519 17.32 -6.86 4.17
CA VAL A 519 17.50 -5.40 4.31
C VAL A 519 17.85 -5.08 5.75
N ASN A 520 19.08 -4.63 5.99
CA ASN A 520 19.60 -4.44 7.35
C ASN A 520 19.01 -3.23 8.08
N VAL A 521 18.72 -2.15 7.35
CA VAL A 521 18.15 -0.91 7.91
C VAL A 521 16.90 -0.53 7.15
N ALA A 522 15.79 -0.30 7.85
CA ALA A 522 14.57 0.22 7.27
C ALA A 522 14.12 1.50 7.98
N LEU A 523 13.74 2.50 7.18
CA LEU A 523 13.32 3.82 7.65
C LEU A 523 11.86 4.09 7.23
N PRO A 524 10.85 3.61 7.98
CA PRO A 524 9.44 3.82 7.64
C PRO A 524 9.02 5.29 7.83
N MET A 525 8.26 5.81 6.85
CA MET A 525 7.66 7.15 6.87
C MET A 525 6.39 7.13 7.72
N VAL A 526 6.53 7.39 9.00
CA VAL A 526 5.41 7.35 9.96
C VAL A 526 4.70 8.70 10.12
N TYR A 527 5.36 9.79 9.75
CA TYR A 527 4.76 11.13 9.64
C TYR A 527 4.70 11.54 8.18
N TRP A 528 3.53 11.98 7.74
CA TRP A 528 3.32 12.27 6.32
C TRP A 528 2.31 13.39 6.08
N THR A 529 2.50 14.17 5.02
CA THR A 529 1.52 15.14 4.52
C THR A 529 1.68 15.38 3.03
N THR A 530 0.56 15.61 2.34
CA THR A 530 0.53 16.02 0.92
C THR A 530 0.20 17.50 0.73
N ARG A 531 0.08 18.26 1.84
CA ARG A 531 -0.36 19.66 1.84
C ARG A 531 0.77 20.57 2.27
N SER A 532 1.00 21.64 1.48
CA SER A 532 1.97 22.67 1.82
C SER A 532 1.66 23.33 3.16
N GLU A 533 2.70 23.78 3.88
CA GLU A 533 2.60 24.53 5.14
C GLU A 533 1.84 23.78 6.26
N ARG A 534 1.60 22.48 6.08
CA ARG A 534 0.98 21.62 7.10
C ARG A 534 2.03 20.73 7.74
N THR A 535 1.93 20.63 9.04
CA THR A 535 2.70 19.65 9.81
C THR A 535 2.37 18.25 9.29
N ALA A 536 3.37 17.43 9.12
CA ALA A 536 3.18 16.02 8.81
C ALA A 536 2.56 15.33 10.02
N GLU A 537 1.42 14.65 9.79
CA GLU A 537 0.66 13.98 10.83
C GLU A 537 1.06 12.51 10.92
N PHE A 538 1.00 11.98 12.13
CA PHE A 538 1.26 10.57 12.40
C PHE A 538 0.10 9.72 11.88
N GLY A 539 0.43 8.56 11.30
CA GLY A 539 -0.53 7.49 11.13
C GLY A 539 -1.53 7.63 10.01
N ASP A 540 -1.31 8.50 9.00
CA ASP A 540 -2.25 8.56 7.87
C ASP A 540 -2.40 7.21 7.14
N ARG A 541 -1.50 6.25 7.41
CA ARG A 541 -1.55 4.92 6.78
C ARG A 541 -1.30 3.76 7.72
N THR A 542 -1.08 4.02 9.01
CA THR A 542 -0.73 2.93 9.90
C THR A 542 -1.24 3.14 11.29
N ASP A 543 -0.97 3.32 12.31
CA ASP A 543 -1.56 3.38 13.65
C ASP A 543 -1.61 4.84 14.15
N PRO A 544 -2.76 5.34 14.60
CA PRO A 544 -2.93 6.74 14.97
C PRO A 544 -2.24 7.17 16.26
N ASP A 545 -1.38 6.36 16.89
CA ASP A 545 -0.84 6.67 18.21
C ASP A 545 0.69 6.77 18.25
N ASP A 546 1.20 7.99 18.00
CA ASP A 546 2.62 8.34 18.12
C ASP A 546 3.23 7.98 19.50
N ALA A 547 2.43 8.00 20.55
CA ALA A 547 2.90 7.70 21.91
C ALA A 547 3.39 6.24 22.07
N ARG A 548 3.05 5.35 21.14
CA ARG A 548 3.45 3.94 21.19
C ARG A 548 4.70 3.61 20.42
N LEU A 549 5.10 4.47 19.46
CA LEU A 549 6.36 4.25 18.77
C LEU A 549 7.54 4.58 19.69
N PRO A 550 8.46 3.64 19.88
CA PRO A 550 9.64 3.92 20.67
C PRO A 550 10.46 5.02 20.00
N SER A 551 11.08 5.88 20.81
CA SER A 551 12.10 6.83 20.33
C SER A 551 13.48 6.19 20.22
N GLU A 552 13.53 4.88 20.20
CA GLU A 552 14.75 4.06 20.21
C GLU A 552 14.75 3.12 19.00
N LEU A 553 15.93 2.65 18.66
CA LEU A 553 16.14 1.68 17.60
C LEU A 553 15.42 0.37 17.92
N ILE A 554 14.63 -0.12 16.97
CA ILE A 554 13.97 -1.43 17.08
C ILE A 554 14.89 -2.47 16.47
N ALA A 555 15.43 -3.36 17.29
CA ALA A 555 16.18 -4.52 16.83
C ALA A 555 15.20 -5.62 16.38
N VAL A 556 15.30 -6.03 15.12
CA VAL A 556 14.57 -7.18 14.58
C VAL A 556 15.39 -8.46 14.84
N ASP A 557 16.69 -8.39 14.57
CA ASP A 557 17.68 -9.42 14.93
C ASP A 557 19.08 -8.78 15.05
N GLY A 558 20.14 -9.59 15.00
CA GLY A 558 21.53 -9.13 15.18
C GLY A 558 22.04 -8.15 14.13
N THR A 559 21.41 -8.09 12.97
CA THR A 559 21.83 -7.29 11.81
C THR A 559 20.69 -6.52 11.14
N HIS A 560 19.45 -6.71 11.55
CA HIS A 560 18.28 -6.04 10.99
C HIS A 560 17.66 -5.11 12.03
N VAL A 561 17.47 -3.83 11.68
CA VAL A 561 16.96 -2.81 12.58
C VAL A 561 16.02 -1.86 11.87
N ILE A 562 15.05 -1.32 12.62
CA ILE A 562 14.10 -0.30 12.14
C ILE A 562 14.31 0.96 12.98
N TRP A 563 14.52 2.11 12.35
CA TRP A 563 14.38 3.39 13.03
C TRP A 563 12.96 3.91 12.82
N PRO A 564 12.14 4.03 13.87
CA PRO A 564 10.70 4.18 13.73
C PRO A 564 10.23 5.61 13.40
N LYS A 565 11.10 6.64 13.49
CA LYS A 565 10.68 8.04 13.33
C LYS A 565 11.32 8.70 12.11
N ASN A 566 10.54 8.81 11.06
CA ASN A 566 10.90 9.52 9.83
C ASN A 566 9.67 10.28 9.31
N THR A 567 9.89 11.36 8.60
CA THR A 567 8.85 12.26 8.09
C THR A 567 8.96 12.41 6.59
N GLU A 568 7.82 12.43 5.89
CA GLU A 568 7.71 12.77 4.48
C GLU A 568 6.79 13.96 4.29
N TRP A 569 7.29 14.96 3.60
CA TRP A 569 6.50 16.03 3.00
C TRP A 569 6.44 15.80 1.49
N GLU A 570 5.39 15.17 1.01
CA GLU A 570 5.13 14.92 -0.41
C GLU A 570 4.03 15.87 -0.90
N ILE A 571 4.42 17.07 -1.31
CA ILE A 571 3.48 18.18 -1.50
C ILE A 571 2.82 18.16 -2.88
N PHE A 572 1.53 17.85 -2.91
CA PHE A 572 0.69 17.85 -4.11
C PHE A 572 -0.27 19.04 -4.19
N SER A 573 -0.51 19.72 -3.06
CA SER A 573 -1.50 20.81 -3.02
C SER A 573 -1.07 21.96 -2.14
N VAL A 574 -1.46 23.17 -2.56
CA VAL A 574 -1.30 24.43 -1.82
C VAL A 574 -2.71 25.02 -1.63
N ASP A 575 -3.09 25.36 -0.39
CA ASP A 575 -4.43 25.84 -0.05
C ASP A 575 -5.58 24.97 -0.61
N GLY A 576 -5.39 23.65 -0.62
CA GLY A 576 -6.36 22.67 -1.11
C GLY A 576 -6.49 22.62 -2.64
N LYS A 577 -5.67 23.34 -3.39
CA LYS A 577 -5.63 23.31 -4.85
C LYS A 577 -4.45 22.48 -5.35
N PRO A 578 -4.59 21.67 -6.40
CA PRO A 578 -3.50 20.90 -6.97
C PRO A 578 -2.31 21.79 -7.37
N HIS A 579 -1.15 21.58 -6.75
CA HIS A 579 0.09 22.27 -7.01
C HIS A 579 1.27 21.46 -6.52
N THR A 580 1.81 20.58 -7.35
CA THR A 580 2.91 19.69 -6.99
C THR A 580 4.21 20.48 -6.81
N LEU A 581 4.87 20.35 -5.68
CA LEU A 581 6.16 20.94 -5.35
C LEU A 581 7.28 19.91 -5.34
N GLY A 582 7.03 18.74 -4.77
CA GLY A 582 8.01 17.68 -4.64
C GLY A 582 7.92 16.95 -3.31
N ALA A 583 8.90 16.09 -3.07
CA ALA A 583 9.02 15.36 -1.82
C ALA A 583 10.37 15.65 -1.14
N LEU A 584 10.31 15.81 0.18
CA LEU A 584 11.45 15.94 1.07
C LEU A 584 11.22 15.03 2.27
N PHE A 585 12.21 14.20 2.60
CA PHE A 585 12.16 13.37 3.80
C PHE A 585 13.06 13.93 4.88
N ALA A 586 12.67 13.74 6.14
CA ALA A 586 13.55 13.86 7.28
C ALA A 586 13.69 12.49 7.94
N LEU A 587 14.88 11.90 7.81
CA LEU A 587 15.21 10.56 8.26
C LEU A 587 15.95 10.61 9.59
N ASN A 588 15.78 9.58 10.43
CA ASN A 588 16.52 9.42 11.67
C ASN A 588 16.31 10.58 12.68
N HIS A 589 15.14 11.24 12.69
CA HIS A 589 14.83 12.23 13.73
C HIS A 589 14.30 11.55 15.00
N LYS A 590 14.27 12.29 16.12
CA LYS A 590 13.85 11.77 17.44
C LYS A 590 12.47 12.29 17.83
N THR A 591 12.18 13.53 17.45
CA THR A 591 10.92 14.20 17.74
C THR A 591 10.23 14.59 16.44
N PRO A 592 8.89 14.54 16.35
CA PRO A 592 8.16 15.00 15.17
C PRO A 592 8.50 16.45 14.83
N PHE A 593 8.50 16.78 13.55
CA PHE A 593 8.62 18.16 13.10
C PHE A 593 7.30 18.89 13.31
N GLY A 594 7.31 19.95 14.10
CA GLY A 594 6.13 20.78 14.38
C GLY A 594 5.83 21.81 13.28
N VAL A 595 6.42 21.67 12.10
CA VAL A 595 6.33 22.63 11.00
C VAL A 595 5.97 21.93 9.69
N GLY A 596 5.30 22.67 8.79
CA GLY A 596 5.07 22.24 7.41
C GLY A 596 6.01 22.94 6.45
N ILE A 597 6.14 22.50 5.21
CA ILE A 597 6.98 23.11 4.17
C ILE A 597 6.15 23.44 2.92
N PRO A 598 6.57 24.44 2.10
CA PRO A 598 7.56 25.47 2.36
C PRO A 598 7.11 26.47 3.43
N PRO A 599 7.98 27.31 4.06
CA PRO A 599 9.43 27.43 3.82
C PRO A 599 10.21 26.24 4.36
N VAL A 600 11.25 25.77 3.62
CA VAL A 600 12.00 24.57 4.00
C VAL A 600 13.11 24.84 5.01
N LYS A 601 13.60 26.09 5.10
CA LYS A 601 14.68 26.43 6.05
C LYS A 601 14.30 26.26 7.51
N GLN A 602 13.00 26.28 7.83
CA GLN A 602 12.52 26.08 9.19
C GLN A 602 12.80 24.69 9.76
N VAL A 603 13.08 23.69 8.91
CA VAL A 603 13.45 22.34 9.40
C VAL A 603 14.93 22.20 9.76
N ILE A 604 15.78 23.18 9.38
CA ILE A 604 17.25 23.09 9.50
C ILE A 604 17.69 22.96 10.96
N GLU A 605 17.17 23.79 11.85
CA GLU A 605 17.61 23.81 13.25
C GLU A 605 17.36 22.45 13.93
N GLN A 606 16.19 21.87 13.73
CA GLN A 606 15.88 20.56 14.30
C GLN A 606 16.70 19.46 13.62
N THR A 607 16.87 19.51 12.30
CA THR A 607 17.71 18.58 11.54
C THR A 607 19.14 18.54 12.08
N ASP A 608 19.74 19.70 12.28
CA ASP A 608 21.11 19.80 12.79
C ASP A 608 21.21 19.35 14.25
N ARG A 609 20.25 19.74 15.10
CA ARG A 609 20.22 19.38 16.53
C ARG A 609 20.05 17.87 16.73
N GLU A 610 19.18 17.24 15.96
CA GLU A 610 18.88 15.81 16.10
C GLU A 610 19.78 14.94 15.24
N GLN A 611 20.60 15.55 14.39
CA GLN A 611 21.39 14.85 13.37
C GLN A 611 20.51 14.00 12.45
N ALA A 612 19.39 14.55 12.02
CA ALA A 612 18.53 13.95 11.00
C ALA A 612 19.17 14.12 9.61
N ILE A 613 18.81 13.27 8.66
CA ILE A 613 19.20 13.37 7.24
C ILE A 613 17.99 13.92 6.49
N LEU A 614 18.19 14.92 5.66
CA LEU A 614 17.19 15.33 4.69
C LEU A 614 17.44 14.59 3.38
N ASP A 615 16.40 14.01 2.79
CA ASP A 615 16.51 13.20 1.58
C ASP A 615 15.57 13.72 0.49
N LEU A 616 16.08 13.86 -0.73
CA LEU A 616 15.32 14.34 -1.88
C LEU A 616 14.84 13.19 -2.72
N ASP A 617 13.53 13.10 -2.89
CA ASP A 617 12.88 12.18 -3.82
C ASP A 617 12.20 12.93 -4.98
N LYS A 618 11.76 12.18 -5.99
CA LYS A 618 11.01 12.69 -7.15
C LYS A 618 11.80 13.75 -7.94
N HIS A 619 12.89 13.31 -8.52
CA HIS A 619 13.86 14.10 -9.28
C HIS A 619 13.29 14.91 -10.45
N ASP A 620 12.11 14.56 -10.96
CA ASP A 620 11.37 15.33 -11.98
C ASP A 620 10.43 16.39 -11.38
N TRP A 621 10.42 16.56 -10.06
CA TRP A 621 9.61 17.56 -9.39
C TRP A 621 10.44 18.79 -8.95
N PRO A 622 9.80 19.96 -8.78
CA PRO A 622 10.50 21.22 -8.49
C PRO A 622 11.47 21.18 -7.33
N PHE A 623 11.13 20.49 -6.22
CA PHE A 623 11.99 20.42 -5.05
C PHE A 623 13.38 19.86 -5.35
N ALA A 624 13.52 18.95 -6.31
CA ALA A 624 14.82 18.40 -6.70
C ALA A 624 15.81 19.48 -7.17
N MET A 625 15.31 20.60 -7.68
CA MET A 625 16.13 21.72 -8.18
C MET A 625 16.11 22.93 -7.22
N VAL A 626 15.01 23.14 -6.51
CA VAL A 626 14.88 24.31 -5.61
C VAL A 626 15.62 24.09 -4.28
N LEU A 627 15.58 22.89 -3.70
CA LEU A 627 16.08 22.64 -2.35
C LEU A 627 17.61 22.54 -2.23
N PRO A 628 18.40 22.03 -3.18
CA PRO A 628 19.85 21.93 -3.02
C PRO A 628 20.57 23.24 -2.67
N PRO A 629 20.26 24.40 -3.27
CA PRO A 629 20.84 25.68 -2.86
C PRO A 629 20.51 26.10 -1.43
N LEU A 630 19.34 25.68 -0.91
CA LEU A 630 18.83 26.09 0.40
C LEU A 630 19.35 25.21 1.54
N LEU A 631 19.48 23.90 1.29
CA LEU A 631 19.76 22.88 2.32
C LEU A 631 21.20 22.33 2.25
N GLY A 632 21.83 22.39 1.07
CA GLY A 632 23.25 22.05 0.85
C GLY A 632 23.58 20.61 1.25
N SER A 633 24.70 20.43 1.97
CA SER A 633 25.23 19.12 2.36
C SER A 633 24.42 18.35 3.40
N ARG A 634 23.25 18.88 3.82
CA ARG A 634 22.31 18.16 4.67
C ARG A 634 21.48 17.16 3.88
N LEU A 635 21.49 17.30 2.54
CA LEU A 635 20.71 16.49 1.63
C LEU A 635 21.46 15.22 1.20
N THR A 636 20.71 14.13 1.16
CA THR A 636 20.94 12.96 0.28
C THR A 636 20.04 13.07 -0.93
N TYR A 637 20.23 12.20 -1.91
CA TYR A 637 19.47 12.18 -3.15
C TYR A 637 19.06 10.76 -3.51
N GLU A 638 17.76 10.50 -3.56
CA GLU A 638 17.21 9.19 -3.84
C GLU A 638 17.37 8.82 -5.32
N LEU A 639 18.48 8.14 -5.65
CA LEU A 639 18.81 7.71 -7.02
C LEU A 639 17.99 6.51 -7.49
N ALA A 640 17.52 5.67 -6.58
CA ALA A 640 16.66 4.54 -6.89
C ALA A 640 15.38 4.64 -6.07
N ASN A 641 14.24 4.77 -6.73
CA ASN A 641 12.94 4.94 -6.11
C ASN A 641 11.89 3.94 -6.62
N ASN A 642 10.66 4.05 -6.12
CA ASN A 642 9.54 3.18 -6.48
C ASN A 642 9.26 3.10 -8.00
N HIS A 643 9.55 4.16 -8.75
CA HIS A 643 9.28 4.22 -10.19
C HIS A 643 10.15 3.27 -11.03
N MET A 644 11.18 2.68 -10.44
CA MET A 644 12.13 1.80 -11.14
C MET A 644 11.77 0.31 -11.06
N TRP A 645 10.70 -0.06 -10.37
CA TRP A 645 10.20 -1.43 -10.33
C TRP A 645 9.34 -1.73 -11.56
N ARG A 646 8.09 -2.11 -11.41
CA ARG A 646 7.18 -2.43 -12.52
C ARG A 646 6.25 -1.26 -12.87
N THR A 647 6.45 -0.13 -12.23
CA THR A 647 5.61 1.05 -12.35
C THR A 647 6.02 1.89 -13.55
N GLU A 648 5.35 1.70 -14.68
CA GLU A 648 5.70 2.38 -15.93
C GLU A 648 5.08 3.78 -16.10
N PHE A 649 4.16 4.21 -15.21
CA PHE A 649 3.52 5.52 -15.35
C PHE A 649 4.53 6.68 -15.29
N ALA A 650 5.61 6.52 -14.55
CA ALA A 650 6.68 7.51 -14.46
C ALA A 650 7.41 7.72 -15.80
N PHE A 651 7.46 6.69 -16.65
CA PHE A 651 8.12 6.75 -17.95
C PHE A 651 7.26 7.43 -19.02
N SER A 652 5.97 7.59 -18.78
CA SER A 652 5.02 8.14 -19.74
C SER A 652 4.50 9.55 -19.40
N LYS A 653 4.70 10.01 -18.15
CA LYS A 653 4.21 11.29 -17.67
C LYS A 653 5.22 11.97 -16.76
N TRP A 654 6.25 12.56 -17.33
CA TRP A 654 7.22 13.32 -16.57
C TRP A 654 6.65 14.69 -16.21
N THR A 655 6.78 15.09 -14.96
CA THR A 655 6.31 16.40 -14.50
C THR A 655 7.17 17.52 -15.09
N THR A 656 8.48 17.30 -15.12
CA THR A 656 9.43 18.20 -15.77
C THR A 656 10.00 17.53 -17.01
N PRO A 657 9.91 18.15 -18.20
CA PRO A 657 10.50 17.61 -19.41
C PRO A 657 12.02 17.51 -19.28
N ALA A 658 12.59 16.36 -19.64
CA ALA A 658 14.03 16.22 -19.74
C ALA A 658 14.56 16.81 -21.05
N PRO A 659 15.63 17.60 -21.03
CA PRO A 659 16.27 18.03 -22.25
C PRO A 659 16.99 16.85 -22.91
N ASP A 660 17.12 16.86 -24.23
CA ASP A 660 17.71 15.80 -25.06
C ASP A 660 19.08 15.30 -24.54
N TRP A 661 19.88 16.20 -24.00
CA TRP A 661 21.23 15.86 -23.51
C TRP A 661 21.25 15.09 -22.17
N MET A 662 20.10 15.01 -21.49
CA MET A 662 19.91 14.20 -20.28
C MET A 662 19.34 12.81 -20.58
N LEU A 663 19.00 12.54 -21.83
CA LEU A 663 18.46 11.23 -22.25
C LEU A 663 19.57 10.28 -22.69
N SER A 664 19.26 9.01 -22.80
CA SER A 664 20.21 8.01 -23.30
C SER A 664 20.50 8.22 -24.80
N ASP A 665 21.72 7.86 -25.23
CA ASP A 665 22.11 7.87 -26.65
C ASP A 665 21.44 6.78 -27.51
N SER A 666 20.28 6.27 -27.08
CA SER A 666 19.53 5.31 -27.89
C SER A 666 19.08 6.02 -29.18
N GLY A 667 19.68 5.64 -30.29
CA GLY A 667 19.58 6.34 -31.59
C GLY A 667 18.20 6.39 -32.24
N ASP A 668 17.12 6.15 -31.50
CA ASP A 668 15.73 6.29 -31.97
C ASP A 668 15.16 7.64 -31.56
N THR A 669 15.47 8.63 -32.36
CA THR A 669 15.01 10.03 -32.18
C THR A 669 13.49 10.20 -32.37
N THR A 670 12.78 9.21 -32.88
CA THR A 670 11.34 9.28 -33.18
C THR A 670 10.45 8.98 -31.97
N LYS A 671 11.00 8.43 -30.90
CA LYS A 671 10.31 8.09 -29.65
C LYS A 671 10.68 8.95 -28.44
N ARG A 672 11.42 10.03 -28.64
CA ARG A 672 11.96 10.88 -27.58
C ARG A 672 10.93 11.62 -26.73
N SER A 673 9.67 11.70 -27.13
CA SER A 673 8.60 12.31 -26.32
C SER A 673 7.96 11.36 -25.31
N GLU A 674 8.27 10.05 -25.42
CA GLU A 674 7.73 8.97 -24.57
C GLU A 674 8.86 8.16 -23.96
N GLY A 675 9.91 8.78 -23.45
CA GLY A 675 11.14 8.15 -22.99
C GLY A 675 10.95 6.76 -22.35
N GLY A 676 11.86 5.81 -22.71
CA GLY A 676 11.85 4.45 -22.14
C GLY A 676 12.38 4.44 -20.71
N GLU A 677 12.34 3.27 -20.06
CA GLU A 677 12.87 3.07 -18.70
C GLU A 677 14.31 3.59 -18.54
N LYS A 678 15.18 3.31 -19.53
CA LYS A 678 16.57 3.74 -19.47
C LYS A 678 16.71 5.25 -19.53
N ASP A 679 15.92 5.92 -20.34
CA ASP A 679 15.92 7.38 -20.45
C ASP A 679 15.49 8.03 -19.15
N TRP A 680 14.49 7.44 -18.48
CA TRP A 680 14.07 7.87 -17.14
C TRP A 680 15.22 7.79 -16.13
N ILE A 681 15.90 6.64 -16.06
CA ILE A 681 17.04 6.45 -15.15
C ILE A 681 18.21 7.41 -15.53
N GLU A 682 18.48 7.61 -16.82
CA GLU A 682 19.48 8.57 -17.26
C GLU A 682 19.15 9.99 -16.82
N PHE A 683 17.89 10.41 -16.94
CA PHE A 683 17.43 11.72 -16.48
C PHE A 683 17.63 11.90 -14.97
N VAL A 684 17.28 10.90 -14.16
CA VAL A 684 17.56 10.89 -12.71
C VAL A 684 19.03 11.13 -12.43
N HIS A 685 19.90 10.32 -13.05
CA HIS A 685 21.33 10.37 -12.81
C HIS A 685 21.93 11.69 -13.28
N ARG A 686 21.54 12.19 -14.44
CA ARG A 686 22.09 13.45 -14.98
C ARG A 686 21.61 14.68 -14.21
N THR A 687 20.40 14.70 -13.70
CA THR A 687 19.95 15.73 -12.76
C THR A 687 20.82 15.74 -11.51
N TYR A 688 21.06 14.58 -10.91
CA TYR A 688 21.95 14.42 -9.77
C TYR A 688 23.38 14.92 -10.07
N TRP A 689 23.98 14.51 -11.20
CA TRP A 689 25.31 14.94 -11.61
C TRP A 689 25.40 16.44 -11.86
N THR A 690 24.37 17.04 -12.43
CA THR A 690 24.28 18.49 -12.62
C THR A 690 24.34 19.23 -11.28
N LEU A 691 23.65 18.72 -10.26
CA LEU A 691 23.72 19.27 -8.90
C LEU A 691 25.11 19.11 -8.26
N LEU A 692 25.76 17.95 -8.46
CA LEU A 692 27.15 17.73 -8.02
C LEU A 692 28.12 18.72 -8.71
N ASN A 693 27.90 19.03 -9.99
CA ASN A 693 28.72 20.01 -10.73
C ASN A 693 28.51 21.44 -10.23
N CYS A 694 27.35 21.74 -9.61
CA CYS A 694 27.15 22.99 -8.88
C CYS A 694 27.89 23.03 -7.53
N GLY A 695 28.59 21.95 -7.13
CA GLY A 695 29.33 21.85 -5.88
C GLY A 695 28.52 21.32 -4.69
N TYR A 696 27.26 20.96 -4.87
CA TYR A 696 26.46 20.33 -3.82
C TYR A 696 26.92 18.87 -3.60
N ARG A 697 27.43 18.57 -2.41
CA ARG A 697 28.00 17.25 -2.09
C ARG A 697 26.93 16.27 -1.59
N LEU A 698 25.95 16.04 -2.45
CA LEU A 698 24.84 15.12 -2.18
C LEU A 698 25.32 13.66 -2.20
N GLN A 699 24.94 12.89 -1.20
CA GLN A 699 25.22 11.46 -1.18
C GLN A 699 23.99 10.70 -1.74
N PRO A 700 24.18 9.58 -2.45
CA PRO A 700 23.07 8.83 -3.01
C PRO A 700 22.37 8.00 -1.93
N SER A 701 21.02 8.00 -1.94
CA SER A 701 20.13 7.17 -1.17
C SER A 701 19.23 6.33 -2.08
N ALA A 702 18.48 5.41 -1.50
CA ALA A 702 17.56 4.56 -2.24
C ALA A 702 16.38 4.11 -1.40
N GLY A 703 15.18 4.24 -1.95
CA GLY A 703 13.94 3.84 -1.30
C GLY A 703 12.94 3.19 -2.23
N THR A 704 11.91 2.58 -1.66
CA THR A 704 10.94 1.78 -2.41
C THR A 704 9.51 2.28 -2.32
N ALA A 705 9.19 3.12 -1.35
CA ALA A 705 7.82 3.46 -0.98
C ALA A 705 6.93 2.20 -0.80
N SER A 706 7.56 1.08 -0.40
CA SER A 706 6.88 -0.20 -0.15
C SER A 706 5.82 -0.03 0.94
N GLY A 707 4.64 -0.56 0.71
CA GLY A 707 3.46 -0.36 1.56
C GLY A 707 2.41 0.53 0.91
N VAL A 708 2.80 1.47 0.06
CA VAL A 708 1.90 2.31 -0.75
C VAL A 708 1.95 1.89 -2.22
N HIS A 709 3.14 1.72 -2.75
CA HIS A 709 3.35 1.31 -4.14
C HIS A 709 3.52 -0.21 -4.30
N PRO A 710 3.26 -0.77 -5.49
CA PRO A 710 3.47 -2.19 -5.77
C PRO A 710 4.96 -2.51 -5.95
N VAL A 711 5.75 -2.27 -4.92
CA VAL A 711 7.21 -2.45 -4.89
C VAL A 711 7.60 -3.21 -3.62
N PRO A 712 8.36 -4.31 -3.71
CA PRO A 712 8.85 -5.01 -2.53
C PRO A 712 9.90 -4.18 -1.78
N VAL A 713 9.95 -4.31 -0.45
CA VAL A 713 10.95 -3.67 0.41
C VAL A 713 12.37 -3.93 -0.14
N GLY A 714 13.19 -2.88 -0.18
CA GLY A 714 14.60 -3.01 -0.59
C GLY A 714 14.84 -3.41 -2.05
N PHE A 715 13.86 -3.23 -2.95
CA PHE A 715 14.11 -3.39 -4.38
C PHE A 715 15.19 -2.42 -4.86
N GLY A 716 15.00 -1.13 -4.66
CA GLY A 716 16.05 -0.12 -4.66
C GLY A 716 16.63 -0.05 -3.25
N ARG A 717 17.93 -0.18 -3.10
CA ARG A 717 18.58 -0.13 -1.79
C ARG A 717 19.95 0.54 -1.83
N VAL A 718 20.33 1.13 -0.71
CA VAL A 718 21.68 1.62 -0.49
C VAL A 718 22.47 0.64 0.36
N TYR A 719 23.69 0.33 -0.04
CA TYR A 719 24.66 -0.40 0.78
C TYR A 719 25.66 0.57 1.39
N VAL A 720 25.95 0.42 2.68
CA VAL A 720 26.92 1.22 3.42
C VAL A 720 28.05 0.34 3.93
N HIS A 721 29.31 0.77 3.75
CA HIS A 721 30.50 0.05 4.20
C HIS A 721 30.80 0.29 5.67
N LEU A 722 30.80 -0.80 6.44
CA LEU A 722 31.06 -0.86 7.87
C LEU A 722 32.13 -1.92 8.17
N PRO A 723 33.41 -1.59 8.08
CA PRO A 723 34.50 -2.58 8.17
C PRO A 723 34.59 -3.28 9.53
N ASN A 724 34.02 -2.69 10.59
CA ASN A 724 34.02 -3.23 11.94
C ASN A 724 32.76 -4.04 12.30
N GLY A 725 31.93 -4.38 11.28
CA GLY A 725 30.65 -5.04 11.46
C GLY A 725 29.46 -4.08 11.59
N PHE A 726 28.27 -4.64 11.68
CA PHE A 726 27.02 -3.87 11.68
C PHE A 726 26.86 -3.04 12.94
N ASN A 727 26.60 -1.74 12.75
CA ASN A 727 26.19 -0.78 13.79
C ASN A 727 25.33 0.30 13.13
N TYR A 728 24.14 0.56 13.67
CA TYR A 728 23.19 1.52 13.08
C TYR A 728 23.73 2.95 13.02
N ARG A 729 24.38 3.43 14.09
CA ARG A 729 24.97 4.79 14.11
C ARG A 729 26.06 4.94 13.06
N ASP A 730 26.92 3.92 12.91
CA ASP A 730 27.98 3.92 11.90
C ASP A 730 27.41 3.80 10.49
N TRP A 731 26.23 3.13 10.34
CA TRP A 731 25.51 3.05 9.09
C TRP A 731 24.98 4.43 8.66
N ILE A 732 24.29 5.15 9.54
CA ILE A 732 23.81 6.52 9.30
C ILE A 732 25.00 7.46 8.99
N GLN A 733 26.10 7.34 9.73
CA GLN A 733 27.30 8.13 9.47
C GLN A 733 27.96 7.78 8.14
N GLY A 734 28.03 6.50 7.80
CA GLY A 734 28.55 6.03 6.50
C GLY A 734 27.73 6.51 5.32
N LEU A 735 26.41 6.54 5.45
CA LEU A 735 25.52 7.11 4.43
C LEU A 735 25.83 8.60 4.21
N ARG A 736 25.97 9.39 5.28
CA ARG A 736 26.33 10.82 5.20
C ARG A 736 27.70 11.10 4.61
N GLU A 737 28.65 10.21 4.86
CA GLU A 737 30.02 10.34 4.37
C GLU A 737 30.21 9.81 2.96
N GLY A 738 29.18 9.16 2.37
CA GLY A 738 29.27 8.57 1.04
C GLY A 738 30.13 7.29 1.01
N ARG A 739 30.26 6.57 2.15
CA ARG A 739 30.79 5.21 2.16
C ARG A 739 29.74 4.23 1.68
N SER A 740 29.15 4.49 0.51
CA SER A 740 27.94 3.85 0.06
C SER A 740 27.86 3.69 -1.46
N PHE A 741 26.96 2.84 -1.89
CA PHE A 741 26.47 2.77 -3.26
C PHE A 741 24.98 2.42 -3.26
N VAL A 742 24.25 2.81 -4.30
CA VAL A 742 22.86 2.43 -4.52
C VAL A 742 22.76 1.38 -5.60
N THR A 743 21.76 0.49 -5.51
CA THR A 743 21.57 -0.57 -6.50
C THR A 743 20.12 -0.99 -6.62
N THR A 744 19.79 -1.42 -7.85
CA THR A 744 18.56 -2.19 -8.16
C THR A 744 18.90 -3.63 -8.63
N GLY A 745 20.19 -4.01 -8.64
CA GLY A 745 20.65 -5.35 -9.03
C GLY A 745 22.15 -5.60 -8.81
N PRO A 746 23.06 -5.07 -9.66
CA PRO A 746 24.50 -5.30 -9.55
C PRO A 746 25.09 -4.60 -8.32
N MET A 747 26.28 -5.07 -7.89
CA MET A 747 27.02 -4.50 -6.75
C MET A 747 28.27 -3.77 -7.26
N VAL A 748 28.58 -2.62 -6.65
CA VAL A 748 29.77 -1.83 -6.95
C VAL A 748 30.46 -1.38 -5.66
N GLN A 749 31.67 -1.80 -5.47
CA GLN A 749 32.52 -1.44 -4.35
C GLN A 749 33.66 -0.58 -4.88
N MET A 750 33.77 0.65 -4.41
CA MET A 750 34.81 1.59 -4.87
C MET A 750 35.66 2.04 -3.70
N ASP A 751 36.98 1.85 -3.84
CA ASP A 751 37.99 2.27 -2.90
C ASP A 751 38.93 3.32 -3.50
N ARG A 752 39.54 4.12 -2.65
CA ARG A 752 40.52 5.13 -3.02
C ARG A 752 41.81 4.94 -2.24
N GLU A 753 42.92 4.82 -2.97
CA GLU A 753 44.28 4.83 -2.41
C GLU A 753 45.08 5.95 -3.07
N GLY A 754 45.28 7.06 -2.36
CA GLY A 754 45.91 8.26 -2.88
C GLY A 754 45.15 8.89 -4.05
N ASP A 755 45.73 8.84 -5.25
CA ASP A 755 45.13 9.29 -6.51
C ASP A 755 44.56 8.15 -7.35
N VAL A 756 44.63 6.90 -6.88
CA VAL A 756 44.07 5.73 -7.57
C VAL A 756 42.70 5.38 -7.01
N LEU A 757 41.74 5.25 -7.91
CA LEU A 757 40.44 4.70 -7.65
C LEU A 757 40.40 3.26 -8.19
N ARG A 758 39.89 2.35 -7.37
CA ARG A 758 39.67 0.95 -7.75
C ARG A 758 38.19 0.62 -7.50
N ALA A 759 37.54 0.01 -8.49
CA ALA A 759 36.19 -0.49 -8.30
C ALA A 759 36.06 -1.95 -8.66
N VAL A 760 35.39 -2.71 -7.80
CA VAL A 760 34.99 -4.09 -8.00
C VAL A 760 33.50 -4.11 -8.26
N VAL A 761 33.14 -4.58 -9.46
CA VAL A 761 31.74 -4.73 -9.88
C VAL A 761 31.39 -6.21 -9.91
N GLN A 762 30.24 -6.59 -9.38
CA GLN A 762 29.74 -7.95 -9.33
C GLN A 762 28.25 -7.98 -9.67
N ALA A 763 27.78 -9.03 -10.36
CA ALA A 763 26.37 -9.20 -10.72
C ALA A 763 26.00 -10.68 -10.79
N ASP A 764 24.71 -10.98 -10.62
CA ASP A 764 24.12 -12.31 -10.74
C ASP A 764 24.11 -12.86 -12.19
N GLY A 765 24.28 -11.99 -13.17
CA GLY A 765 24.32 -12.27 -14.61
C GLY A 765 25.37 -11.41 -15.33
N PRO A 766 25.45 -11.49 -16.66
CA PRO A 766 26.34 -10.66 -17.45
C PRO A 766 26.16 -9.17 -17.17
N ILE A 767 27.28 -8.45 -17.15
CA ILE A 767 27.34 -7.00 -17.00
C ILE A 767 27.34 -6.38 -18.39
N ASP A 768 26.38 -5.48 -18.68
CA ASP A 768 26.25 -4.86 -19.99
C ASP A 768 27.16 -3.65 -20.16
N SER A 769 27.32 -2.83 -19.11
CA SER A 769 28.21 -1.67 -19.16
C SER A 769 28.73 -1.32 -17.78
N VAL A 770 29.98 -0.91 -17.74
CA VAL A 770 30.63 -0.27 -16.58
C VAL A 770 31.17 1.08 -17.03
N GLU A 771 30.93 2.10 -16.24
CA GLU A 771 31.20 3.49 -16.62
C GLU A 771 31.87 4.23 -15.46
N TRP A 772 32.99 4.91 -15.77
CA TRP A 772 33.48 5.98 -14.90
C TRP A 772 32.69 7.26 -15.21
N ILE A 773 32.15 7.88 -14.18
CA ILE A 773 31.49 9.17 -14.30
C ILE A 773 32.40 10.23 -13.69
N VAL A 774 32.86 11.17 -14.51
CA VAL A 774 33.79 12.23 -14.09
C VAL A 774 33.11 13.56 -14.36
N ASN A 775 32.73 14.28 -13.30
CA ASN A 775 32.01 15.56 -13.43
C ASN A 775 30.84 15.46 -14.45
N GLY A 776 30.04 14.38 -14.36
CA GLY A 776 28.90 14.12 -15.25
C GLY A 776 29.26 13.58 -16.65
N ARG A 777 30.56 13.50 -17.00
CA ARG A 777 31.00 12.89 -18.26
C ARG A 777 31.13 11.38 -18.10
N VAL A 778 30.46 10.65 -19.00
CA VAL A 778 30.47 9.18 -19.02
C VAL A 778 31.70 8.67 -19.79
N GLU A 779 32.51 7.83 -19.16
CA GLU A 779 33.64 7.14 -19.76
C GLU A 779 33.41 5.63 -19.66
N LYS A 780 32.99 5.00 -20.77
CA LYS A 780 32.70 3.57 -20.84
C LYS A 780 33.96 2.73 -20.69
N VAL A 781 33.89 1.68 -19.87
CA VAL A 781 34.94 0.69 -19.69
C VAL A 781 34.58 -0.57 -20.47
N PRO A 782 35.52 -1.15 -21.26
CA PRO A 782 35.26 -2.42 -21.94
C PRO A 782 34.93 -3.54 -20.95
N VAL A 783 33.78 -4.19 -21.11
CA VAL A 783 33.33 -5.30 -20.24
C VAL A 783 33.79 -6.67 -20.70
N ALA A 784 34.54 -6.75 -21.79
CA ALA A 784 35.09 -8.02 -22.33
C ALA A 784 35.98 -8.78 -21.32
N SER A 785 36.53 -8.07 -20.33
CA SER A 785 37.35 -8.64 -19.25
C SER A 785 36.56 -9.13 -18.05
N GLN A 786 35.20 -9.07 -18.08
CA GLN A 786 34.41 -9.66 -17.02
C GLN A 786 34.61 -11.16 -16.91
N VAL A 787 34.70 -11.66 -15.70
CA VAL A 787 34.94 -13.09 -15.41
C VAL A 787 33.65 -13.70 -14.86
N LYS A 788 33.23 -14.80 -15.49
CA LYS A 788 32.17 -15.63 -14.91
C LYS A 788 32.77 -16.52 -13.83
N ARG A 789 32.21 -16.46 -12.62
CA ARG A 789 32.67 -17.27 -11.49
C ARG A 789 31.98 -18.64 -11.48
N GLU A 790 32.54 -19.58 -10.72
CA GLU A 790 31.99 -20.95 -10.58
C GLU A 790 30.53 -20.96 -10.06
N ASN A 791 30.17 -20.01 -9.17
CA ASN A 791 28.82 -19.89 -8.66
C ASN A 791 27.81 -19.29 -9.66
N GLY A 792 28.28 -18.95 -10.89
CA GLY A 792 27.43 -18.36 -11.94
C GLY A 792 27.46 -16.85 -12.00
N SER A 793 27.94 -16.15 -10.98
CA SER A 793 28.03 -14.68 -10.96
C SER A 793 29.15 -14.17 -11.89
N TYR A 794 29.07 -12.86 -12.19
CA TYR A 794 30.05 -12.17 -13.02
C TYR A 794 30.77 -11.10 -12.20
N ALA A 795 32.04 -10.86 -12.50
CA ALA A 795 32.82 -9.83 -11.84
C ALA A 795 33.78 -9.14 -12.81
N ILE A 796 34.02 -7.86 -12.57
CA ILE A 796 35.09 -7.09 -13.25
C ILE A 796 35.72 -6.12 -12.23
N THR A 797 37.03 -5.97 -12.31
CA THR A 797 37.77 -4.96 -11.54
C THR A 797 38.26 -3.90 -12.51
N ILE A 798 38.08 -2.64 -12.18
CA ILE A 798 38.49 -1.50 -12.97
C ILE A 798 39.29 -0.53 -12.09
N GLU A 799 40.28 0.14 -12.69
CA GLU A 799 41.13 1.13 -12.00
C GLU A 799 41.21 2.42 -12.81
N ARG A 800 41.30 3.54 -12.11
CA ARG A 800 41.45 4.86 -12.68
C ARG A 800 42.34 5.72 -11.81
N ARG A 801 43.22 6.52 -12.39
CA ARG A 801 43.92 7.61 -11.70
C ARG A 801 43.12 8.88 -11.76
N GLY A 802 42.91 9.53 -10.60
CA GLY A 802 42.24 10.81 -10.44
C GLY A 802 43.21 11.95 -10.22
N LYS A 803 43.73 12.49 -11.31
CA LYS A 803 44.56 13.71 -11.25
C LYS A 803 43.81 14.81 -12.00
N PHE A 804 43.41 15.86 -11.28
CA PHE A 804 42.53 16.90 -11.78
C PHE A 804 43.16 18.28 -11.61
N GLU A 805 42.85 19.20 -12.52
CA GLU A 805 43.31 20.61 -12.48
C GLU A 805 42.37 21.50 -11.64
N SER A 806 41.13 21.08 -11.44
CA SER A 806 40.12 21.72 -10.59
C SER A 806 39.42 20.69 -9.72
N THR A 807 38.77 21.09 -8.65
CA THR A 807 37.93 20.22 -7.82
C THR A 807 37.00 19.41 -8.70
N SER A 808 37.03 18.11 -8.51
CA SER A 808 36.33 17.15 -9.35
C SER A 808 35.75 16.02 -8.51
N TRP A 809 34.73 15.39 -9.03
CA TRP A 809 34.18 14.18 -8.44
C TRP A 809 34.19 13.02 -9.46
N VAL A 810 34.31 11.80 -8.92
CA VAL A 810 34.31 10.58 -9.72
C VAL A 810 33.38 9.55 -9.07
N ALA A 811 32.56 8.92 -9.88
CA ALA A 811 31.72 7.79 -9.47
C ALA A 811 31.82 6.65 -10.48
N VAL A 812 31.32 5.47 -10.09
CA VAL A 812 31.15 4.33 -10.99
C VAL A 812 29.67 4.04 -11.15
N ARG A 813 29.24 3.87 -12.40
CA ARG A 813 27.90 3.37 -12.73
C ARG A 813 27.99 2.04 -13.48
N VAL A 814 27.08 1.16 -13.17
CA VAL A 814 26.99 -0.19 -13.76
C VAL A 814 25.59 -0.37 -14.33
N TRP A 815 25.50 -0.96 -15.51
CA TRP A 815 24.25 -1.37 -16.12
C TRP A 815 24.20 -2.87 -16.33
N GLN A 816 23.00 -3.43 -16.08
CA GLN A 816 22.65 -4.80 -16.33
C GLN A 816 21.23 -4.89 -16.88
N GLN A 817 21.04 -5.64 -17.95
CA GLN A 817 19.72 -5.95 -18.49
C GLN A 817 19.45 -7.45 -18.34
N PRO A 818 18.73 -7.88 -17.31
CA PRO A 818 18.33 -9.26 -17.15
C PRO A 818 17.47 -9.77 -18.30
N SER A 819 17.30 -11.08 -18.40
CA SER A 819 16.46 -11.73 -19.43
C SER A 819 14.98 -11.27 -19.40
N THR A 820 14.54 -10.70 -18.31
CA THR A 820 13.21 -10.07 -18.16
C THR A 820 13.02 -8.79 -18.96
N GLY A 821 14.11 -8.26 -19.57
CA GLY A 821 14.10 -7.04 -20.36
C GLY A 821 14.12 -5.74 -19.55
N ARG A 822 14.06 -5.78 -18.23
CA ARG A 822 14.11 -4.59 -17.34
C ARG A 822 15.55 -4.18 -17.06
N TRP A 823 15.82 -2.86 -17.04
CA TRP A 823 17.12 -2.35 -16.68
C TRP A 823 17.38 -2.41 -15.17
N ARG A 824 18.62 -2.78 -14.82
CA ARG A 824 19.15 -2.71 -13.46
C ARG A 824 20.41 -1.88 -13.46
N PHE A 825 20.70 -1.21 -12.37
CA PHE A 825 21.92 -0.42 -12.24
C PHE A 825 22.49 -0.47 -10.82
N ALA A 826 23.76 -0.09 -10.71
CA ALA A 826 24.36 0.35 -9.47
C ALA A 826 25.11 1.67 -9.71
N HIS A 827 25.16 2.52 -8.70
CA HIS A 827 25.87 3.80 -8.72
C HIS A 827 26.57 4.02 -7.38
N SER A 828 27.91 4.19 -7.42
CA SER A 828 28.68 4.50 -6.21
C SER A 828 28.42 5.92 -5.72
N ALA A 829 28.64 6.20 -4.45
CA ALA A 829 28.77 7.57 -4.01
C ALA A 829 29.94 8.26 -4.72
N PRO A 830 29.89 9.61 -4.92
CA PRO A 830 30.95 10.34 -5.58
C PRO A 830 32.17 10.49 -4.66
N VAL A 831 33.37 10.19 -5.19
CA VAL A 831 34.63 10.48 -4.52
C VAL A 831 35.18 11.83 -5.00
N TRP A 832 35.39 12.73 -4.08
CA TRP A 832 35.84 14.08 -4.36
C TRP A 832 37.37 14.24 -4.34
N PHE A 833 37.87 14.98 -5.29
CA PHE A 833 39.27 15.41 -5.42
C PHE A 833 39.30 16.94 -5.32
N ASP A 834 39.56 17.46 -4.12
CA ASP A 834 39.58 18.90 -3.87
C ASP A 834 40.89 19.54 -4.36
N VAL A 835 40.79 20.56 -5.19
CA VAL A 835 41.91 21.39 -5.65
C VAL A 835 41.75 22.80 -5.06
N PRO A 836 42.62 23.21 -4.13
CA PRO A 836 42.51 24.52 -3.48
C PRO A 836 42.45 25.69 -4.47
N GLY A 837 41.48 26.56 -4.27
CA GLY A 837 41.31 27.76 -5.13
C GLY A 837 40.73 27.49 -6.53
N LYS A 838 40.43 26.27 -6.85
CA LYS A 838 39.82 25.88 -8.13
C LYS A 838 38.56 25.05 -7.93
N PRO A 839 37.45 25.65 -7.52
CA PRO A 839 36.19 24.95 -7.31
C PRO A 839 35.66 24.31 -8.60
N ILE A 840 34.84 23.29 -8.47
CA ILE A 840 34.04 22.77 -9.58
C ILE A 840 32.99 23.81 -9.97
N ALA A 841 32.64 23.83 -11.23
CA ALA A 841 31.53 24.65 -11.72
C ALA A 841 30.69 23.86 -12.75
N PRO A 842 29.39 24.07 -12.80
CA PRO A 842 28.54 23.50 -13.82
C PRO A 842 28.89 24.08 -15.18
N THR A 843 28.65 23.34 -16.23
CA THR A 843 28.70 23.89 -17.62
C THR A 843 27.61 24.94 -17.81
N ASP A 844 27.77 25.82 -18.81
CA ASP A 844 26.74 26.83 -19.13
C ASP A 844 25.37 26.18 -19.37
N ARG A 845 25.32 25.07 -20.09
CA ARG A 845 24.11 24.31 -20.39
C ARG A 845 23.43 23.76 -19.11
N GLU A 846 24.19 23.23 -18.15
CA GLU A 846 23.67 22.74 -16.88
C GLU A 846 23.11 23.87 -16.03
N ARG A 847 23.83 24.99 -16.00
CA ARG A 847 23.41 26.18 -15.26
C ARG A 847 22.13 26.77 -15.87
N GLU A 848 22.09 26.94 -17.19
CA GLU A 848 20.92 27.46 -17.94
C GLU A 848 19.70 26.60 -17.68
N TYR A 849 19.85 25.26 -17.72
CA TYR A 849 18.77 24.31 -17.40
C TYR A 849 18.20 24.53 -15.99
N LEU A 850 19.06 24.61 -14.96
CA LEU A 850 18.60 24.81 -13.59
C LEU A 850 17.92 26.17 -13.40
N VAL A 851 18.50 27.23 -13.99
CA VAL A 851 17.94 28.58 -13.94
C VAL A 851 16.55 28.59 -14.60
N GLU A 852 16.42 28.03 -15.79
CA GLU A 852 15.16 27.96 -16.52
C GLU A 852 14.08 27.19 -15.72
N ARG A 853 14.43 26.04 -15.16
CA ARG A 853 13.48 25.23 -14.35
C ARG A 853 13.02 25.98 -13.10
N VAL A 854 13.92 26.63 -12.37
CA VAL A 854 13.55 27.40 -11.18
C VAL A 854 12.75 28.66 -11.53
N GLU A 855 13.06 29.33 -12.66
CA GLU A 855 12.26 30.45 -13.15
C GLU A 855 10.82 30.05 -13.51
N GLU A 856 10.64 28.92 -14.18
CA GLU A 856 9.31 28.37 -14.49
C GLU A 856 8.54 28.07 -13.21
N GLU A 857 9.19 27.42 -12.25
CA GLU A 857 8.55 27.10 -10.96
C GLU A 857 8.23 28.35 -10.15
N LEU A 858 9.11 29.32 -10.13
CA LEU A 858 8.85 30.60 -9.48
C LEU A 858 7.66 31.33 -10.12
N LYS A 859 7.56 31.31 -11.45
CA LYS A 859 6.42 31.86 -12.17
C LYS A 859 5.12 31.13 -11.83
N ARG A 860 5.15 29.79 -11.72
CA ARG A 860 4.01 28.95 -11.37
C ARG A 860 3.56 29.16 -9.91
N SER A 861 4.52 29.45 -9.02
CA SER A 861 4.30 29.48 -7.57
C SER A 861 4.03 30.89 -7.00
N ARG A 862 4.35 31.96 -7.75
CA ARG A 862 4.00 33.33 -7.33
C ARG A 862 2.49 33.52 -7.22
N GLY A 863 2.04 34.03 -6.07
CA GLY A 863 0.62 34.18 -5.75
C GLY A 863 -0.08 32.88 -5.35
N VAL A 864 0.66 31.77 -5.25
CA VAL A 864 0.20 30.47 -4.76
C VAL A 864 0.86 30.15 -3.42
N LEU A 865 2.20 30.23 -3.35
CA LEU A 865 2.95 30.03 -2.11
C LEU A 865 2.93 31.29 -1.24
N SER A 866 3.22 31.12 0.05
CA SER A 866 3.49 32.22 0.98
C SER A 866 4.66 33.09 0.52
N ALA A 867 4.77 34.31 1.04
CA ALA A 867 5.86 35.20 0.69
C ALA A 867 7.23 34.61 1.05
N GLU A 868 7.31 33.90 2.16
CA GLU A 868 8.50 33.19 2.63
C GLU A 868 8.87 32.04 1.69
N GLY A 869 7.90 31.26 1.24
CA GLY A 869 8.11 30.17 0.26
C GLY A 869 8.59 30.69 -1.09
N VAL A 870 8.02 31.80 -1.59
CA VAL A 870 8.47 32.45 -2.82
C VAL A 870 9.91 32.99 -2.65
N ALA A 871 10.26 33.60 -1.49
CA ALA A 871 11.58 34.12 -1.23
C ALA A 871 12.67 33.01 -1.28
N GLU A 872 12.37 31.79 -0.81
CA GLU A 872 13.27 30.65 -0.93
C GLU A 872 13.53 30.29 -2.40
N TYR A 873 12.50 30.30 -3.25
CA TYR A 873 12.67 30.02 -4.68
C TYR A 873 13.51 31.12 -5.37
N GLU A 874 13.32 32.38 -4.99
CA GLU A 874 14.14 33.51 -5.48
C GLU A 874 15.60 33.37 -5.05
N GLU A 875 15.86 32.92 -3.82
CA GLU A 875 17.21 32.64 -3.32
C GLU A 875 17.85 31.46 -4.09
N ALA A 876 17.12 30.38 -4.33
CA ALA A 876 17.63 29.27 -5.12
C ALA A 876 17.99 29.68 -6.55
N LEU A 877 17.14 30.48 -7.18
CA LEU A 877 17.38 31.03 -8.51
C LEU A 877 18.65 31.89 -8.54
N GLU A 878 18.83 32.77 -7.56
CA GLU A 878 19.99 33.66 -7.47
C GLU A 878 21.28 32.86 -7.24
N ALA A 879 21.23 31.77 -6.46
CA ALA A 879 22.38 30.90 -6.27
C ALA A 879 22.85 30.27 -7.59
N TYR A 880 21.95 29.77 -8.43
CA TYR A 880 22.29 29.20 -9.74
C TYR A 880 22.79 30.28 -10.73
N ARG A 881 22.21 31.47 -10.74
CA ARG A 881 22.64 32.59 -11.57
C ARG A 881 24.06 33.05 -11.24
N LYS A 882 24.42 33.11 -9.98
CA LYS A 882 25.77 33.49 -9.52
C LYS A 882 26.82 32.43 -9.81
N GLY A 883 26.43 31.19 -10.08
CA GLY A 883 27.37 30.09 -10.25
C GLY A 883 28.19 29.80 -8.97
N VAL A 884 27.70 30.20 -7.81
CA VAL A 884 28.42 30.08 -6.53
C VAL A 884 28.19 28.67 -6.00
N SER A 885 29.27 27.89 -5.91
CA SER A 885 29.32 26.85 -4.89
C SER A 885 29.18 27.57 -3.53
N VAL A 886 28.02 27.48 -2.93
CA VAL A 886 27.88 27.93 -1.55
C VAL A 886 28.76 27.00 -0.73
N ASP A 887 29.95 27.51 -0.39
CA ASP A 887 30.81 26.92 0.64
C ASP A 887 30.02 27.06 1.97
N VAL A 888 29.03 26.15 2.15
CA VAL A 888 28.33 25.98 3.41
C VAL A 888 29.37 25.37 4.33
N ARG A 889 30.17 26.22 4.91
CA ARG A 889 31.14 25.90 5.96
C ARG A 889 30.44 24.91 6.89
N ARG A 890 31.04 23.75 7.04
CA ARG A 890 30.74 22.81 8.12
C ARG A 890 30.61 23.64 9.39
N GLY A 891 29.41 23.73 9.98
CA GLY A 891 29.24 24.27 11.30
C GLY A 891 30.21 23.56 12.21
N GLY A 892 31.22 24.30 12.69
CA GLY A 892 32.38 23.77 13.39
C GLY A 892 31.96 23.10 14.68
N LEU A 893 32.12 21.79 14.72
CA LEU A 893 32.51 21.08 15.89
C LEU A 893 34.05 21.17 15.92
N GLU A 894 34.59 22.33 16.31
CA GLU A 894 35.92 22.40 16.89
C GLU A 894 35.89 21.57 18.17
N THR A 895 36.44 20.39 18.09
CA THR A 895 36.90 19.64 19.24
C THR A 895 37.91 20.56 19.97
N GLN A 896 37.47 21.16 21.08
CA GLN A 896 38.40 21.73 22.07
C GLN A 896 39.36 20.62 22.52
N ARG A 897 40.54 20.59 21.89
CA ARG A 897 41.69 19.91 22.48
C ARG A 897 42.03 20.67 23.74
N HIS A 898 41.71 20.07 24.86
CA HIS A 898 42.27 20.49 26.14
C HIS A 898 43.79 20.50 26.04
N ARG A 899 44.36 21.70 25.99
CA ARG A 899 45.75 21.91 26.34
C ARG A 899 45.84 21.66 27.84
N GLY A 900 46.42 20.57 28.22
CA GLY A 900 46.89 20.35 29.55
C GLY A 900 47.97 21.41 29.88
N THR A 901 47.71 22.24 30.85
CA THR A 901 48.76 23.01 31.54
C THR A 901 49.33 22.12 32.61
N GLU A 902 50.61 21.76 32.41
CA GLU A 902 51.49 21.35 33.53
C GLU A 902 51.53 22.48 34.57
N LYS A 903 51.20 22.16 35.77
CA LYS A 903 51.96 22.42 36.98
C LYS A 903 51.41 21.58 38.11
#